data_c9fc5ec4c78c955d11e3aee8c8356339
#
_entry.id   c9fc5ec4c78c955d11e3aee8c8356339
#
_cell.length_a   1.000
_cell.length_b   1.000
_cell.length_c   1.000
_cell.angle_alpha   90.00
_cell.angle_beta   90.00
_cell.angle_gamma   90.00
#
_symmetry.space_group_name_H-M   'P 1'
#
loop_
_entity.id
_entity.type
_entity.pdbx_description
1 polymer ?
#
loop_
_entity_poly.entity_id
_entity_poly.type
_entity_poly.pdbx_seq_one_letter_code
_entity_poly.pdbx_strand_id
1 'polypeptide(L)'
;MFVADLHIHSRYSRATSKTLTIRKLAAWGVVKGIDVIGTGDFTHPGWMEEIEEHLYQGEDGLLHLKDTSNLEKEIEIPLESKIDPKVSFILTTEISSIYKKSGKVRKIHNLVVMPSIDAAKKFNKKLAQIGNLESDGRPILGLDCEHLLEMVLETHDKAYLIPAHIWTPWFSLFGSRSGFDSIFECFGSLTNEIFALETGLSSDPPMNWLWSELDRFYLVSNSDAHSGAKLGREANLFKGELSYYTIYNALKYRTGDFLGTIEFFPEEGKYHLDGHRKCGVVLEPAKSLELNNICPVCKQPLTIGVMHRIISLSDRQRPKKPPHAPDFHSLIPLPEIISEIIKKGPNTKAVYNIYASLIKEFRSEINILMHVPPDDLRKFSPKLAIGIDKMRRGEVHKEPGFDGQYGKISIFVDNRDKQPSPKNELIIQKNEIAKEKSNLEFNKEQLEAIYTEKTPCLVIAGPGTGKTRTIIGRTIHLIKNKKVLPEKILILTFTTAASLELQNRLSNHKEISLPKISTIHSLGYEFLKKELGYDPIILSEMEAKTLFLQGAKSELWDRYLYEREKMLPITSLDLHEKYSILKKDKGIFDYTDLVEFLVTYLKDKKKAKDIYFEHVLVDEIQDLSPIQIEAIKLLLPRDGKGFFGIGDPNQAIYSFRGGVRDIISILKQTYPHIEIMSLKKNYRSAQKIIDLCTPLIQFGKSTLSTSKNKGEIYLYKAPTSTMEATWIARQIKKLIGATSHMEADIGKTGQISPSDIAVLVRFKALIPQIKNSLDKMGIPCSTPEEMNFYEDPAMEKFFKLTIASLLNAGPFKGIDISNLKEIEKRAKEMNIFDPIFFTSPSYKKFKSKFEELGDINKLLNWIALQKEYDTISKKAQKVCITTIHASKGLEFEAVFLPALEQNIIPFCKEAFSTGKRSFSDGDLVKVQPSMFNVQHCKSSLSDADLEEEERLLFVGITRAKSKLFLSYAEKRTIFGKKITSTISPFLKKLRLDNAIKIKAKLKKRKKIVDTSLT
;
A
#
# COMPACT_ATOMS: atom_id res chain seq x y z
N MET A 1 17.27 -40.55 -0.84
CA MET A 1 16.11 -39.85 -0.31
C MET A 1 16.65 -38.78 0.62
N PHE A 2 16.11 -37.53 0.53
CA PHE A 2 16.45 -36.41 1.40
C PHE A 2 15.20 -35.65 1.85
N VAL A 3 15.29 -34.97 2.97
CA VAL A 3 14.20 -34.22 3.60
C VAL A 3 14.46 -32.73 3.48
N ALA A 4 13.47 -31.96 3.03
CA ALA A 4 13.58 -30.52 2.87
C ALA A 4 12.46 -29.78 3.60
N ASP A 5 12.83 -28.77 4.39
CA ASP A 5 11.92 -27.81 5.05
C ASP A 5 12.25 -26.41 4.53
N LEU A 6 11.40 -25.91 3.62
CA LEU A 6 11.69 -24.73 2.81
C LEU A 6 11.17 -23.42 3.42
N HIS A 7 10.28 -23.49 4.41
CA HIS A 7 9.63 -22.32 4.99
C HIS A 7 9.94 -22.21 6.49
N ILE A 8 10.88 -21.35 6.79
CA ILE A 8 11.27 -20.99 8.15
C ILE A 8 11.48 -19.49 8.29
N HIS A 9 11.67 -19.03 9.52
CA HIS A 9 11.98 -17.63 9.82
C HIS A 9 13.28 -17.46 10.54
N SER A 10 14.00 -16.36 10.25
CA SER A 10 15.24 -15.98 10.90
C SER A 10 15.00 -15.21 12.21
N ARG A 11 16.08 -14.96 12.95
CA ARG A 11 16.06 -14.10 14.14
C ARG A 11 15.64 -12.64 13.88
N TYR A 12 15.54 -12.21 12.64
CA TYR A 12 15.09 -10.88 12.23
C TYR A 12 13.57 -10.78 12.07
N SER A 13 12.88 -11.90 11.93
CA SER A 13 11.42 -11.94 11.92
C SER A 13 10.85 -11.74 13.32
N ARG A 14 9.66 -11.14 13.37
CA ARG A 14 8.92 -10.97 14.63
C ARG A 14 8.45 -12.29 15.17
N ALA A 15 8.42 -12.39 16.51
CA ALA A 15 8.06 -13.58 17.25
C ALA A 15 9.03 -14.76 17.10
N THR A 16 10.15 -14.61 16.42
CA THR A 16 11.20 -15.61 16.27
C THR A 16 12.26 -15.49 17.38
N SER A 17 12.89 -16.60 17.73
CA SER A 17 13.97 -16.65 18.70
C SER A 17 15.14 -15.78 18.24
N LYS A 18 15.58 -14.83 19.09
CA LYS A 18 16.69 -13.92 18.78
C LYS A 18 18.06 -14.61 18.71
N THR A 19 18.14 -15.86 19.17
CA THR A 19 19.35 -16.67 19.11
C THR A 19 19.41 -17.60 17.90
N LEU A 20 18.43 -17.55 16.99
CA LEU A 20 18.35 -18.44 15.84
C LEU A 20 19.28 -17.94 14.71
N THR A 21 20.51 -18.42 14.73
CA THR A 21 21.58 -18.16 13.75
C THR A 21 21.61 -19.22 12.66
N ILE A 22 22.34 -19.00 11.57
CA ILE A 22 22.58 -20.01 10.51
C ILE A 22 23.19 -21.30 11.10
N ARG A 23 24.23 -21.19 11.93
CA ARG A 23 24.87 -22.34 12.57
C ARG A 23 23.89 -23.10 13.48
N LYS A 24 23.06 -22.39 14.24
CA LYS A 24 22.03 -23.00 15.09
C LYS A 24 20.96 -23.72 14.28
N LEU A 25 20.55 -23.16 13.14
CA LEU A 25 19.64 -23.83 12.19
C LEU A 25 20.25 -25.12 11.66
N ALA A 26 21.51 -25.11 11.26
CA ALA A 26 22.22 -26.32 10.82
C ALA A 26 22.29 -27.39 11.91
N ALA A 27 22.66 -27.01 13.13
CA ALA A 27 22.69 -27.94 14.27
C ALA A 27 21.31 -28.58 14.55
N TRP A 28 20.24 -27.79 14.51
CA TRP A 28 18.90 -28.33 14.66
C TRP A 28 18.50 -29.21 13.45
N GLY A 29 18.92 -28.87 12.22
CA GLY A 29 18.71 -29.70 11.04
C GLY A 29 19.24 -31.13 11.21
N VAL A 30 20.43 -31.26 11.71
CA VAL A 30 21.04 -32.58 12.02
C VAL A 30 20.19 -33.35 13.06
N VAL A 31 19.78 -32.70 14.14
CA VAL A 31 18.99 -33.32 15.20
C VAL A 31 17.60 -33.71 14.70
N LYS A 32 16.99 -32.91 13.86
CA LYS A 32 15.70 -33.18 13.25
C LYS A 32 15.77 -34.21 12.13
N GLY A 33 16.90 -34.35 11.44
CA GLY A 33 17.07 -35.20 10.27
C GLY A 33 16.60 -34.54 8.99
N ILE A 34 16.88 -33.23 8.84
CA ILE A 34 16.56 -32.43 7.66
C ILE A 34 17.85 -32.21 6.88
N ASP A 35 17.84 -32.51 5.60
CA ASP A 35 18.98 -32.39 4.71
C ASP A 35 19.08 -31.02 4.04
N VAL A 36 17.89 -30.38 3.74
CA VAL A 36 17.81 -29.04 3.15
C VAL A 36 16.91 -28.14 3.97
N ILE A 37 17.41 -26.99 4.39
CA ILE A 37 16.68 -25.99 5.16
C ILE A 37 16.58 -24.71 4.35
N GLY A 38 15.37 -24.14 4.24
CA GLY A 38 15.18 -22.79 3.76
C GLY A 38 15.94 -21.80 4.63
N THR A 39 16.62 -20.81 4.04
CA THR A 39 17.26 -19.78 4.86
C THR A 39 16.27 -18.95 5.64
N GLY A 40 15.04 -18.82 5.09
CA GLY A 40 14.08 -17.80 5.51
C GLY A 40 14.64 -16.38 5.31
N ASP A 41 13.76 -15.43 5.22
CA ASP A 41 14.02 -13.99 5.40
C ASP A 41 15.23 -13.39 4.63
N PHE A 42 15.69 -13.96 3.52
CA PHE A 42 16.87 -13.45 2.78
C PHE A 42 16.67 -12.01 2.28
N THR A 43 15.45 -11.48 2.35
CA THR A 43 15.16 -10.08 2.02
C THR A 43 15.69 -9.10 3.06
N HIS A 44 15.88 -9.53 4.31
CA HIS A 44 16.41 -8.67 5.37
C HIS A 44 17.92 -8.48 5.21
N PRO A 45 18.44 -7.23 5.10
CA PRO A 45 19.85 -6.97 4.82
C PRO A 45 20.80 -7.65 5.82
N GLY A 46 20.56 -7.49 7.13
CA GLY A 46 21.41 -8.09 8.15
C GLY A 46 21.36 -9.62 8.18
N TRP A 47 20.28 -10.25 7.69
CA TRP A 47 20.24 -11.71 7.53
C TRP A 47 20.99 -12.15 6.28
N MET A 48 20.92 -11.37 5.20
CA MET A 48 21.67 -11.63 3.98
C MET A 48 23.19 -11.55 4.22
N GLU A 49 23.63 -10.57 5.03
CA GLU A 49 25.02 -10.48 5.48
C GLU A 49 25.44 -11.75 6.25
N GLU A 50 24.61 -12.25 7.18
CA GLU A 50 24.88 -13.48 7.95
C GLU A 50 24.90 -14.72 7.04
N ILE A 51 24.02 -14.79 6.03
CA ILE A 51 24.04 -15.85 5.01
C ILE A 51 25.39 -15.84 4.29
N GLU A 52 25.84 -14.69 3.80
CA GLU A 52 27.12 -14.56 3.09
C GLU A 52 28.34 -14.80 3.99
N GLU A 53 28.25 -14.47 5.27
CA GLU A 53 29.35 -14.72 6.23
C GLU A 53 29.55 -16.22 6.47
N HIS A 54 28.45 -16.96 6.68
CA HIS A 54 28.50 -18.35 7.14
C HIS A 54 28.34 -19.41 6.05
N LEU A 55 27.77 -19.04 4.88
CA LEU A 55 27.48 -19.96 3.78
C LEU A 55 28.27 -19.63 2.52
N TYR A 56 28.52 -20.66 1.70
CA TYR A 56 29.00 -20.51 0.31
C TYR A 56 28.08 -21.27 -0.62
N GLN A 57 27.97 -20.83 -1.86
CA GLN A 57 27.15 -21.47 -2.87
C GLN A 57 27.90 -22.61 -3.55
N GLY A 58 27.30 -23.81 -3.57
CA GLY A 58 27.81 -24.98 -4.27
C GLY A 58 27.37 -25.01 -5.74
N GLU A 59 27.97 -25.90 -6.52
CA GLU A 59 27.60 -26.17 -7.92
C GLU A 59 26.22 -26.85 -8.03
N ASP A 60 25.79 -27.53 -6.95
CA ASP A 60 24.46 -28.11 -6.78
C ASP A 60 23.34 -27.06 -6.65
N GLY A 61 23.68 -25.77 -6.59
CA GLY A 61 22.77 -24.66 -6.41
C GLY A 61 22.29 -24.46 -4.97
N LEU A 62 22.77 -25.27 -4.03
CA LEU A 62 22.49 -25.10 -2.60
C LEU A 62 23.59 -24.27 -1.93
N LEU A 63 23.33 -23.87 -0.70
CA LEU A 63 24.30 -23.17 0.14
C LEU A 63 24.81 -24.13 1.22
N HIS A 64 26.13 -24.13 1.47
CA HIS A 64 26.78 -24.99 2.41
C HIS A 64 27.51 -24.19 3.47
N LEU A 65 27.62 -24.73 4.71
CA LEU A 65 28.38 -24.10 5.77
C LEU A 65 29.85 -23.98 5.40
N LYS A 66 30.42 -22.80 5.58
CA LYS A 66 31.89 -22.59 5.48
C LYS A 66 32.66 -23.26 6.62
N ASP A 67 32.04 -23.33 7.80
CA ASP A 67 32.61 -23.97 8.99
C ASP A 67 31.56 -24.87 9.66
N THR A 68 31.85 -26.17 9.68
CA THR A 68 31.02 -27.20 10.32
C THR A 68 31.50 -27.59 11.71
N SER A 69 32.59 -27.00 12.19
CA SER A 69 33.20 -27.31 13.48
C SER A 69 32.29 -26.84 14.65
N ASN A 70 32.31 -27.60 15.75
CA ASN A 70 31.65 -27.23 17.02
C ASN A 70 30.15 -26.93 16.93
N LEU A 71 29.40 -27.50 15.97
CA LEU A 71 27.96 -27.31 15.86
C LEU A 71 27.22 -27.84 17.09
N GLU A 72 27.76 -28.81 17.80
CA GLU A 72 27.23 -29.32 19.06
C GLU A 72 27.11 -28.26 20.15
N LYS A 73 27.88 -27.15 20.06
CA LYS A 73 27.83 -26.05 21.03
C LYS A 73 26.72 -25.04 20.74
N GLU A 74 26.12 -25.11 19.57
CA GLU A 74 25.03 -24.19 19.18
C GLU A 74 23.68 -24.56 19.84
N ILE A 75 23.54 -25.81 20.27
CA ILE A 75 22.35 -26.32 20.94
C ILE A 75 22.69 -27.17 22.14
N GLU A 76 21.75 -27.28 23.10
CA GLU A 76 21.97 -28.05 24.34
C GLU A 76 21.79 -29.57 24.16
N ILE A 77 21.81 -30.08 22.93
CA ILE A 77 21.73 -31.52 22.62
C ILE A 77 23.13 -32.01 22.26
N PRO A 78 23.64 -33.06 22.89
CA PRO A 78 24.96 -33.59 22.56
C PRO A 78 24.91 -34.25 21.16
N LEU A 79 25.50 -33.58 20.17
CA LEU A 79 25.76 -34.15 18.85
C LEU A 79 27.06 -34.96 18.92
N GLU A 80 27.05 -36.15 18.31
CA GLU A 80 28.31 -36.91 18.22
C GLU A 80 29.28 -36.20 17.27
N SER A 81 30.52 -35.95 17.72
CA SER A 81 31.57 -35.26 16.97
C SER A 81 31.97 -35.92 15.64
N LYS A 82 31.44 -37.13 15.34
CA LYS A 82 31.73 -37.91 14.13
C LYS A 82 30.61 -37.87 13.09
N ILE A 83 29.51 -37.14 13.33
CA ILE A 83 28.44 -37.00 12.34
C ILE A 83 28.87 -35.87 11.42
N ASP A 84 29.14 -36.17 10.16
CA ASP A 84 29.34 -35.20 9.10
C ASP A 84 27.98 -34.49 8.89
N PRO A 85 27.87 -33.22 9.29
CA PRO A 85 26.57 -32.53 9.22
C PRO A 85 26.30 -32.07 7.77
N LYS A 86 25.78 -32.98 6.95
CA LYS A 86 25.36 -32.68 5.57
C LYS A 86 24.04 -31.91 5.49
N VAL A 87 23.97 -30.82 6.23
CA VAL A 87 22.82 -29.89 6.13
C VAL A 87 23.20 -28.81 5.15
N SER A 88 22.37 -28.68 4.12
CA SER A 88 22.47 -27.64 3.10
C SER A 88 21.33 -26.62 3.27
N PHE A 89 21.50 -25.45 2.68
CA PHE A 89 20.48 -24.41 2.72
C PHE A 89 20.04 -24.03 1.31
N ILE A 90 18.77 -23.60 1.21
CA ILE A 90 18.19 -23.03 0.00
C ILE A 90 17.67 -21.62 0.31
N LEU A 91 17.89 -20.67 -0.60
CA LEU A 91 17.46 -19.29 -0.39
C LEU A 91 15.96 -19.17 -0.47
N THR A 92 15.32 -18.87 0.68
CA THR A 92 13.88 -18.67 0.77
C THR A 92 13.55 -17.41 1.56
N THR A 93 12.38 -16.83 1.30
CA THR A 93 11.82 -15.73 2.08
C THR A 93 10.30 -15.71 1.98
N GLU A 94 9.62 -15.45 3.07
CA GLU A 94 8.18 -15.19 3.07
C GLU A 94 7.91 -13.71 2.85
N ILE A 95 6.99 -13.38 1.92
CA ILE A 95 6.55 -12.00 1.64
C ILE A 95 5.07 -11.86 1.95
N SER A 96 4.72 -10.83 2.74
CA SER A 96 3.34 -10.48 3.05
C SER A 96 2.80 -9.46 2.06
N SER A 97 1.97 -9.90 1.12
CA SER A 97 1.27 -9.07 0.15
C SER A 97 -0.05 -8.55 0.74
N ILE A 98 -0.18 -7.23 0.95
CA ILE A 98 -1.39 -6.60 1.49
C ILE A 98 -1.86 -5.53 0.51
N TYR A 99 -2.95 -5.81 -0.21
CA TYR A 99 -3.44 -4.95 -1.29
C TYR A 99 -4.95 -5.05 -1.46
N LYS A 100 -5.53 -4.19 -2.28
CA LYS A 100 -6.96 -4.20 -2.64
C LYS A 100 -7.13 -4.69 -4.07
N LYS A 101 -7.90 -5.76 -4.26
CA LYS A 101 -8.26 -6.31 -5.58
C LYS A 101 -9.75 -6.62 -5.59
N SER A 102 -10.45 -6.22 -6.66
CA SER A 102 -11.92 -6.40 -6.80
C SER A 102 -12.73 -5.86 -5.62
N GLY A 103 -12.34 -4.69 -5.09
CA GLY A 103 -13.04 -4.02 -3.97
C GLY A 103 -12.78 -4.60 -2.58
N LYS A 104 -12.09 -5.75 -2.46
CA LYS A 104 -11.77 -6.41 -1.19
C LYS A 104 -10.29 -6.26 -0.83
N VAL A 105 -9.97 -6.13 0.44
CA VAL A 105 -8.60 -6.16 0.94
C VAL A 105 -8.12 -7.60 0.96
N ARG A 106 -7.01 -7.87 0.28
CA ARG A 106 -6.38 -9.19 0.19
C ARG A 106 -5.11 -9.18 1.03
N LYS A 107 -4.86 -10.27 1.75
CA LYS A 107 -3.68 -10.47 2.56
C LYS A 107 -3.20 -11.89 2.32
N ILE A 108 -2.09 -12.02 1.64
CA ILE A 108 -1.55 -13.30 1.18
C ILE A 108 -0.07 -13.37 1.57
N HIS A 109 0.34 -14.51 2.11
CA HIS A 109 1.74 -14.81 2.27
C HIS A 109 2.23 -15.68 1.10
N ASN A 110 3.42 -15.37 0.62
CA ASN A 110 4.04 -16.06 -0.50
C ASN A 110 5.49 -16.40 -0.13
N LEU A 111 5.84 -17.66 -0.25
CA LEU A 111 7.22 -18.13 -0.13
C LEU A 111 7.90 -17.98 -1.48
N VAL A 112 8.98 -17.21 -1.53
CA VAL A 112 9.82 -17.02 -2.71
C VAL A 112 11.10 -17.79 -2.55
N VAL A 113 11.49 -18.52 -3.59
CA VAL A 113 12.70 -19.36 -3.63
C VAL A 113 13.62 -18.86 -4.74
N MET A 114 14.88 -18.64 -4.41
CA MET A 114 15.91 -18.14 -5.34
C MET A 114 17.03 -19.14 -5.54
N PRO A 115 17.55 -19.30 -6.78
CA PRO A 115 18.60 -20.27 -7.10
C PRO A 115 20.00 -19.82 -6.73
N SER A 116 20.21 -18.55 -6.44
CA SER A 116 21.55 -18.03 -6.14
C SER A 116 21.51 -16.75 -5.28
N ILE A 117 22.62 -16.47 -4.60
CA ILE A 117 22.84 -15.25 -3.84
C ILE A 117 22.67 -14.00 -4.74
N ASP A 118 23.20 -14.05 -5.96
CA ASP A 118 23.06 -12.93 -6.90
C ASP A 118 21.62 -12.68 -7.33
N ALA A 119 20.85 -13.75 -7.58
CA ALA A 119 19.41 -13.64 -7.88
C ALA A 119 18.65 -13.04 -6.68
N ALA A 120 18.94 -13.50 -5.46
CA ALA A 120 18.34 -12.95 -4.24
C ALA A 120 18.67 -11.46 -4.06
N LYS A 121 19.91 -11.05 -4.28
CA LYS A 121 20.34 -9.64 -4.21
C LYS A 121 19.66 -8.78 -5.28
N LYS A 122 19.53 -9.30 -6.52
CA LYS A 122 18.82 -8.61 -7.60
C LYS A 122 17.35 -8.41 -7.25
N PHE A 123 16.71 -9.44 -6.70
CA PHE A 123 15.33 -9.37 -6.22
C PHE A 123 15.17 -8.38 -5.06
N ASN A 124 16.06 -8.42 -4.07
CA ASN A 124 16.04 -7.50 -2.92
C ASN A 124 16.16 -6.03 -3.36
N LYS A 125 16.98 -5.73 -4.38
CA LYS A 125 17.08 -4.38 -4.95
C LYS A 125 15.76 -3.89 -5.52
N LYS A 126 14.99 -4.76 -6.20
CA LYS A 126 13.65 -4.43 -6.72
C LYS A 126 12.66 -4.20 -5.57
N LEU A 127 12.64 -5.07 -4.57
CA LEU A 127 11.74 -4.97 -3.40
C LEU A 127 12.01 -3.73 -2.54
N ALA A 128 13.26 -3.33 -2.37
CA ALA A 128 13.64 -2.14 -1.59
C ALA A 128 13.03 -0.83 -2.14
N GLN A 129 12.63 -0.80 -3.41
CA GLN A 129 11.92 0.35 -4.00
C GLN A 129 10.43 0.40 -3.60
N ILE A 130 9.89 -0.72 -3.12
CA ILE A 130 8.47 -0.86 -2.75
C ILE A 130 8.27 -0.66 -1.26
N GLY A 131 9.16 -1.20 -0.44
CA GLY A 131 9.04 -1.17 1.01
C GLY A 131 10.37 -1.28 1.73
N ASN A 132 10.33 -1.08 3.05
CA ASN A 132 11.50 -1.19 3.91
C ASN A 132 11.76 -2.65 4.30
N LEU A 133 12.85 -3.22 3.82
CA LEU A 133 13.26 -4.60 4.09
C LEU A 133 13.97 -4.77 5.45
N GLU A 134 14.43 -3.68 6.08
CA GLU A 134 15.13 -3.73 7.38
C GLU A 134 14.18 -3.85 8.58
N SER A 135 12.89 -3.66 8.37
CA SER A 135 11.91 -3.56 9.47
C SER A 135 11.49 -4.91 10.06
N ASP A 136 11.56 -5.96 9.26
CA ASP A 136 11.10 -7.33 9.60
C ASP A 136 11.69 -8.32 8.58
N GLY A 137 12.04 -9.53 9.01
CA GLY A 137 12.46 -10.60 8.10
C GLY A 137 11.39 -10.92 7.05
N ARG A 138 10.12 -10.78 7.41
CA ARG A 138 8.97 -10.90 6.51
C ARG A 138 8.43 -9.51 6.16
N PRO A 139 8.86 -8.92 5.03
CA PRO A 139 8.44 -7.58 4.66
C PRO A 139 6.96 -7.53 4.26
N ILE A 140 6.30 -6.43 4.65
CA ILE A 140 4.93 -6.14 4.23
C ILE A 140 5.01 -5.25 3.01
N LEU A 141 4.45 -5.74 1.91
CA LEU A 141 4.42 -5.01 0.66
C LEU A 141 2.97 -4.78 0.21
N GLY A 142 2.69 -3.58 -0.32
CA GLY A 142 1.41 -3.27 -0.96
C GLY A 142 1.32 -3.82 -2.39
N LEU A 143 2.06 -4.89 -2.70
CA LEU A 143 2.18 -5.45 -4.04
C LEU A 143 1.17 -6.58 -4.26
N ASP A 144 0.48 -6.56 -5.41
CA ASP A 144 -0.38 -7.65 -5.86
C ASP A 144 0.45 -8.92 -6.08
N CYS A 145 -0.11 -10.09 -5.72
CA CYS A 145 0.58 -11.37 -5.86
C CYS A 145 0.97 -11.69 -7.32
N GLU A 146 0.15 -11.31 -8.29
CA GLU A 146 0.45 -11.45 -9.72
C GLU A 146 1.71 -10.66 -10.10
N HIS A 147 1.82 -9.40 -9.63
CA HIS A 147 3.02 -8.58 -9.86
C HIS A 147 4.25 -9.07 -9.07
N LEU A 148 4.03 -9.64 -7.88
CA LEU A 148 5.12 -10.27 -7.13
C LEU A 148 5.68 -11.47 -7.90
N LEU A 149 4.81 -12.34 -8.43
CA LEU A 149 5.20 -13.48 -9.26
C LEU A 149 5.91 -13.03 -10.54
N GLU A 150 5.39 -12.02 -11.24
CA GLU A 150 6.04 -11.40 -12.40
C GLU A 150 7.48 -11.01 -12.07
N MET A 151 7.69 -10.31 -10.94
CA MET A 151 9.01 -9.88 -10.48
C MET A 151 9.96 -11.06 -10.17
N VAL A 152 9.44 -12.14 -9.58
CA VAL A 152 10.21 -13.35 -9.29
C VAL A 152 10.71 -13.97 -10.60
N LEU A 153 9.82 -14.18 -11.58
CA LEU A 153 10.13 -14.77 -12.88
C LEU A 153 11.11 -13.91 -13.69
N GLU A 154 10.95 -12.58 -13.69
CA GLU A 154 11.89 -11.64 -14.33
C GLU A 154 13.27 -11.60 -13.66
N THR A 155 13.37 -11.99 -12.39
CA THR A 155 14.65 -11.97 -11.68
C THR A 155 15.57 -13.11 -12.13
N HIS A 156 15.02 -14.33 -12.27
CA HIS A 156 15.74 -15.51 -12.71
C HIS A 156 14.75 -16.60 -13.21
N ASP A 157 15.07 -17.28 -14.30
CA ASP A 157 14.25 -18.31 -14.96
C ASP A 157 13.92 -19.53 -14.09
N LYS A 158 14.75 -19.81 -13.10
CA LYS A 158 14.58 -20.91 -12.13
C LYS A 158 14.11 -20.42 -10.74
N ALA A 159 13.85 -19.12 -10.55
CA ALA A 159 13.19 -18.63 -9.36
C ALA A 159 11.71 -19.01 -9.40
N TYR A 160 11.09 -19.23 -8.23
CA TYR A 160 9.69 -19.59 -8.17
C TYR A 160 9.03 -19.10 -6.87
N LEU A 161 7.70 -19.13 -6.87
CA LEU A 161 6.86 -18.68 -5.77
C LEU A 161 5.88 -19.80 -5.41
N ILE A 162 5.73 -20.04 -4.11
CA ILE A 162 4.75 -20.95 -3.52
C ILE A 162 3.82 -20.12 -2.63
N PRO A 163 2.50 -20.07 -2.89
CA PRO A 163 1.54 -19.52 -1.94
C PRO A 163 1.62 -20.28 -0.61
N ALA A 164 1.91 -19.55 0.47
CA ALA A 164 2.16 -20.14 1.79
C ALA A 164 0.85 -20.46 2.53
N HIS A 165 0.83 -21.58 3.30
CA HIS A 165 -0.25 -22.02 4.21
C HIS A 165 -1.65 -21.57 3.73
N ILE A 166 -2.07 -22.08 2.57
CA ILE A 166 -3.16 -21.56 1.73
C ILE A 166 -4.55 -21.46 2.37
N TRP A 167 -4.79 -22.01 3.55
CA TRP A 167 -6.12 -22.11 4.16
C TRP A 167 -6.33 -21.34 5.46
N THR A 168 -5.29 -20.79 6.07
CA THR A 168 -5.49 -20.00 7.30
C THR A 168 -6.48 -18.86 7.05
N PRO A 169 -7.35 -18.48 8.03
CA PRO A 169 -8.37 -17.46 7.80
C PRO A 169 -7.84 -16.12 7.30
N TRP A 170 -6.61 -15.77 7.68
CA TRP A 170 -5.90 -14.55 7.29
C TRP A 170 -4.55 -14.91 6.68
N PHE A 171 -4.06 -14.05 5.81
CA PHE A 171 -2.74 -14.15 5.17
C PHE A 171 -2.53 -15.41 4.33
N SER A 172 -3.59 -15.90 3.71
CA SER A 172 -3.55 -17.11 2.88
C SER A 172 -4.37 -16.96 1.60
N LEU A 173 -4.02 -17.75 0.60
CA LEU A 173 -4.60 -17.69 -0.73
C LEU A 173 -6.13 -17.88 -0.71
N PHE A 174 -6.63 -18.86 0.04
CA PHE A 174 -8.05 -19.20 0.12
C PHE A 174 -8.71 -18.86 1.46
N GLY A 175 -8.02 -18.09 2.30
CA GLY A 175 -8.51 -17.75 3.64
C GLY A 175 -9.88 -17.08 3.64
N SER A 176 -10.74 -17.48 4.56
CA SER A 176 -12.13 -17.01 4.67
C SER A 176 -12.27 -15.50 4.88
N ARG A 177 -11.25 -14.81 5.39
CA ARG A 177 -11.28 -13.39 5.72
C ARG A 177 -10.64 -12.49 4.66
N SER A 178 -9.58 -12.94 4.02
CA SER A 178 -8.80 -12.09 3.11
C SER A 178 -8.30 -12.81 1.85
N GLY A 179 -8.66 -14.07 1.66
CA GLY A 179 -8.28 -14.85 0.49
C GLY A 179 -9.19 -14.66 -0.73
N PHE A 180 -8.96 -15.47 -1.73
CA PHE A 180 -9.69 -15.53 -2.99
C PHE A 180 -10.56 -16.79 -3.06
N ASP A 181 -11.48 -16.81 -4.02
CA ASP A 181 -12.33 -17.99 -4.28
C ASP A 181 -11.75 -18.87 -5.41
N SER A 182 -10.74 -18.41 -6.13
CA SER A 182 -9.94 -19.20 -7.07
C SER A 182 -8.51 -18.68 -7.15
N ILE A 183 -7.57 -19.52 -7.60
CA ILE A 183 -6.18 -19.13 -7.80
C ILE A 183 -6.03 -18.12 -8.95
N PHE A 184 -6.88 -18.24 -9.99
CA PHE A 184 -6.91 -17.34 -11.12
C PHE A 184 -7.27 -15.91 -10.72
N GLU A 185 -8.16 -15.72 -9.76
CA GLU A 185 -8.46 -14.39 -9.22
C GLU A 185 -7.23 -13.72 -8.59
N CYS A 186 -6.31 -14.51 -8.02
CA CYS A 186 -5.08 -14.02 -7.39
C CYS A 186 -3.99 -13.72 -8.41
N PHE A 187 -3.67 -14.70 -9.26
CA PHE A 187 -2.48 -14.68 -10.13
C PHE A 187 -2.78 -14.40 -11.61
N GLY A 188 -4.07 -14.27 -12.00
CA GLY A 188 -4.48 -13.91 -13.35
C GLY A 188 -3.83 -14.78 -14.42
N SER A 189 -3.22 -14.12 -15.40
CA SER A 189 -2.53 -14.78 -16.53
C SER A 189 -1.32 -15.63 -16.12
N LEU A 190 -0.71 -15.33 -14.98
CA LEU A 190 0.47 -16.05 -14.47
C LEU A 190 0.12 -17.28 -13.62
N THR A 191 -1.16 -17.65 -13.52
CA THR A 191 -1.60 -18.82 -12.74
C THR A 191 -0.89 -20.12 -13.14
N ASN A 192 -0.49 -20.26 -14.40
CA ASN A 192 0.20 -21.46 -14.91
C ASN A 192 1.67 -21.56 -14.46
N GLU A 193 2.25 -20.47 -13.96
CA GLU A 193 3.61 -20.45 -13.40
C GLU A 193 3.65 -20.90 -11.92
N ILE A 194 2.49 -21.04 -11.28
CA ILE A 194 2.37 -21.68 -9.97
C ILE A 194 2.24 -23.18 -10.16
N PHE A 195 3.12 -23.97 -9.58
CA PHE A 195 3.13 -25.41 -9.69
C PHE A 195 3.08 -26.14 -8.34
N ALA A 196 3.26 -25.45 -7.23
CA ALA A 196 3.15 -25.95 -5.87
C ALA A 196 2.36 -24.99 -4.96
N LEU A 197 1.62 -25.57 -4.00
CA LEU A 197 0.88 -24.88 -2.96
C LEU A 197 1.24 -25.46 -1.60
N GLU A 198 1.40 -24.62 -0.57
CA GLU A 198 1.75 -25.08 0.76
C GLU A 198 0.49 -25.37 1.59
N THR A 199 0.39 -26.60 2.12
CA THR A 199 -0.69 -27.02 3.03
C THR A 199 -0.67 -26.21 4.31
N GLY A 200 0.52 -26.10 4.92
CA GLY A 200 0.73 -25.51 6.23
C GLY A 200 0.00 -26.22 7.35
N LEU A 201 0.29 -25.88 8.59
CA LEU A 201 -0.23 -26.52 9.82
C LEU A 201 -1.77 -26.61 9.95
N SER A 202 -2.53 -26.08 9.03
CA SER A 202 -3.99 -25.96 9.11
C SER A 202 -4.73 -26.86 8.13
N SER A 203 -4.05 -27.51 7.20
CA SER A 203 -4.66 -28.44 6.25
C SER A 203 -3.68 -29.56 5.87
N ASP A 204 -4.19 -30.67 5.43
CA ASP A 204 -3.44 -31.81 4.90
C ASP A 204 -3.86 -32.15 3.46
N PRO A 205 -3.16 -33.02 2.76
CA PRO A 205 -3.49 -33.41 1.39
C PRO A 205 -4.94 -33.90 1.23
N PRO A 206 -5.52 -34.77 2.09
CA PRO A 206 -6.91 -35.18 1.98
C PRO A 206 -7.92 -34.03 2.02
N MET A 207 -7.70 -33.03 2.87
CA MET A 207 -8.56 -31.84 2.91
C MET A 207 -8.51 -31.09 1.57
N ASN A 208 -7.34 -30.97 0.95
CA ASN A 208 -7.15 -30.29 -0.33
C ASN A 208 -7.74 -31.10 -1.51
N TRP A 209 -7.72 -32.43 -1.45
CA TRP A 209 -8.29 -33.30 -2.50
C TRP A 209 -9.82 -33.28 -2.57
N LEU A 210 -10.50 -32.55 -1.70
CA LEU A 210 -11.93 -32.26 -1.81
C LEU A 210 -12.25 -31.27 -2.94
N TRP A 211 -11.26 -30.54 -3.44
CA TRP A 211 -11.46 -29.52 -4.45
C TRP A 211 -10.63 -29.76 -5.71
N SER A 212 -11.32 -30.02 -6.86
CA SER A 212 -10.66 -30.45 -8.09
C SER A 212 -9.76 -29.40 -8.74
N GLU A 213 -9.99 -28.12 -8.47
CA GLU A 213 -9.13 -27.03 -8.97
C GLU A 213 -7.68 -27.18 -8.49
N LEU A 214 -7.48 -27.81 -7.32
CA LEU A 214 -6.15 -28.03 -6.74
C LEU A 214 -5.40 -29.23 -7.30
N ASP A 215 -6.07 -30.14 -8.02
CA ASP A 215 -5.47 -31.39 -8.53
C ASP A 215 -4.24 -31.16 -9.41
N ARG A 216 -4.16 -30.02 -10.08
CA ARG A 216 -3.04 -29.66 -10.97
C ARG A 216 -1.78 -29.19 -10.25
N PHE A 217 -1.81 -29.00 -8.93
CA PHE A 217 -0.67 -28.52 -8.17
C PHE A 217 -0.07 -29.63 -7.32
N TYR A 218 1.24 -29.56 -7.06
CA TYR A 218 1.79 -30.31 -5.96
C TYR A 218 1.46 -29.61 -4.64
N LEU A 219 1.16 -30.42 -3.64
CA LEU A 219 1.02 -29.95 -2.26
C LEU A 219 2.36 -30.15 -1.57
N VAL A 220 2.97 -29.06 -1.10
CA VAL A 220 4.19 -29.07 -0.31
C VAL A 220 3.87 -28.72 1.13
N SER A 221 4.68 -29.19 2.07
CA SER A 221 4.47 -28.98 3.49
C SER A 221 5.77 -28.46 4.10
N ASN A 222 5.70 -27.36 4.86
CA ASN A 222 6.86 -26.78 5.52
C ASN A 222 6.50 -26.28 6.92
N SER A 223 7.47 -26.26 7.79
CA SER A 223 7.23 -26.09 9.23
C SER A 223 6.80 -24.70 9.68
N ASP A 224 7.01 -23.65 8.90
CA ASP A 224 6.86 -22.25 9.32
C ASP A 224 7.56 -22.00 10.68
N ALA A 225 8.79 -22.51 10.82
CA ALA A 225 9.48 -22.58 12.08
C ALA A 225 9.98 -21.21 12.54
N HIS A 226 9.60 -20.81 13.75
CA HIS A 226 10.06 -19.62 14.46
C HIS A 226 11.09 -19.95 15.55
N SER A 227 11.52 -21.22 15.65
CA SER A 227 12.57 -21.70 16.54
C SER A 227 13.11 -23.04 16.06
N GLY A 228 14.36 -23.37 16.35
CA GLY A 228 15.01 -24.61 15.92
C GLY A 228 14.28 -25.87 16.32
N ALA A 229 13.68 -25.90 17.51
CA ALA A 229 12.90 -27.04 18.00
C ALA A 229 11.64 -27.34 17.14
N LYS A 230 11.14 -26.38 16.36
CA LYS A 230 9.97 -26.52 15.50
C LYS A 230 10.30 -26.90 14.06
N LEU A 231 11.58 -26.96 13.66
CA LEU A 231 11.99 -27.44 12.35
C LEU A 231 11.48 -28.86 12.10
N GLY A 232 11.09 -29.13 10.85
CA GLY A 232 10.72 -30.46 10.37
C GLY A 232 9.43 -31.04 10.98
N ARG A 233 8.59 -30.23 11.66
CA ARG A 233 7.26 -30.67 12.05
C ARG A 233 6.34 -30.85 10.83
N GLU A 234 6.68 -30.17 9.76
CA GLU A 234 6.25 -30.38 8.38
C GLU A 234 7.47 -30.30 7.48
N ALA A 235 7.54 -31.14 6.44
CA ALA A 235 8.67 -31.20 5.51
C ALA A 235 8.29 -31.91 4.22
N ASN A 236 9.18 -31.90 3.24
CA ASN A 236 9.05 -32.50 1.94
C ASN A 236 10.08 -33.63 1.75
N LEU A 237 9.68 -34.72 1.12
CA LEU A 237 10.50 -35.89 0.84
C LEU A 237 10.86 -35.94 -0.65
N PHE A 238 12.14 -36.00 -0.96
CA PHE A 238 12.64 -36.12 -2.32
C PHE A 238 13.55 -37.32 -2.50
N LYS A 239 13.68 -37.81 -3.74
CA LYS A 239 14.72 -38.78 -4.13
C LYS A 239 15.65 -38.14 -5.17
N GLY A 240 16.76 -38.76 -5.41
CA GLY A 240 17.78 -38.31 -6.37
C GLY A 240 18.93 -37.59 -5.68
N GLU A 241 19.63 -36.77 -6.43
CA GLU A 241 20.76 -35.99 -5.99
C GLU A 241 20.30 -34.81 -5.12
N LEU A 242 21.05 -34.52 -4.06
CA LEU A 242 20.81 -33.38 -3.18
C LEU A 242 21.19 -32.10 -3.92
N SER A 243 20.26 -31.44 -4.57
CA SER A 243 20.49 -30.21 -5.33
C SER A 243 19.25 -29.31 -5.40
N TYR A 244 19.47 -28.02 -5.61
CA TYR A 244 18.42 -27.06 -5.94
C TYR A 244 17.61 -27.51 -7.14
N TYR A 245 18.32 -28.03 -8.15
CA TYR A 245 17.75 -28.42 -9.43
C TYR A 245 16.84 -29.63 -9.31
N THR A 246 17.17 -30.59 -8.45
CA THR A 246 16.31 -31.75 -8.17
C THR A 246 15.00 -31.29 -7.55
N ILE A 247 15.01 -30.40 -6.55
CA ILE A 247 13.80 -29.85 -5.92
C ILE A 247 12.96 -29.10 -6.97
N TYR A 248 13.57 -28.15 -7.70
CA TYR A 248 12.89 -27.36 -8.71
C TYR A 248 12.26 -28.21 -9.82
N ASN A 249 13.02 -29.15 -10.38
CA ASN A 249 12.55 -30.01 -11.47
C ASN A 249 11.46 -30.97 -11.00
N ALA A 250 11.60 -31.55 -9.81
CA ALA A 250 10.60 -32.42 -9.22
C ALA A 250 9.24 -31.72 -9.06
N LEU A 251 9.24 -30.49 -8.59
CA LEU A 251 8.02 -29.72 -8.38
C LEU A 251 7.45 -29.15 -9.69
N LYS A 252 8.27 -28.58 -10.57
CA LYS A 252 7.81 -27.91 -11.80
C LYS A 252 7.50 -28.91 -12.93
N TYR A 253 8.39 -29.85 -13.19
CA TYR A 253 8.30 -30.76 -14.34
C TYR A 253 7.79 -32.15 -13.99
N ARG A 254 7.52 -32.42 -12.71
CA ARG A 254 6.95 -33.69 -12.22
C ARG A 254 7.80 -34.89 -12.63
N THR A 255 9.11 -34.81 -12.38
CA THR A 255 10.06 -35.89 -12.74
C THR A 255 9.82 -37.19 -11.96
N GLY A 256 8.95 -37.19 -10.97
CA GLY A 256 8.70 -38.32 -10.08
C GLY A 256 9.68 -38.39 -8.90
N ASP A 257 10.48 -37.36 -8.70
CA ASP A 257 11.45 -37.28 -7.59
C ASP A 257 10.87 -36.68 -6.32
N PHE A 258 9.68 -36.08 -6.38
CA PHE A 258 8.90 -35.67 -5.20
C PHE A 258 8.14 -36.87 -4.66
N LEU A 259 8.55 -37.37 -3.47
CA LEU A 259 8.02 -38.59 -2.88
C LEU A 259 6.82 -38.36 -1.99
N GLY A 260 6.69 -37.16 -1.41
CA GLY A 260 5.58 -36.82 -0.52
C GLY A 260 5.93 -35.79 0.54
N THR A 261 5.05 -35.70 1.52
CA THR A 261 5.14 -34.73 2.60
C THR A 261 5.10 -35.38 3.96
N ILE A 262 5.71 -34.72 4.93
CA ILE A 262 5.49 -34.90 6.36
C ILE A 262 4.52 -33.80 6.77
N GLU A 263 3.37 -34.19 7.30
CA GLU A 263 2.27 -33.29 7.68
C GLU A 263 2.10 -33.29 9.19
N PHE A 264 1.70 -32.14 9.70
CA PHE A 264 1.15 -32.00 11.03
C PHE A 264 -0.34 -32.39 11.04
N PHE A 265 -0.89 -32.79 12.17
CA PHE A 265 -2.33 -33.06 12.25
C PHE A 265 -3.11 -31.75 12.23
N PRO A 266 -3.89 -31.44 11.17
CA PRO A 266 -4.56 -30.13 11.03
C PRO A 266 -5.61 -29.86 12.11
N GLU A 267 -6.09 -30.90 12.80
CA GLU A 267 -7.02 -30.75 13.92
C GLU A 267 -6.38 -30.02 15.11
N GLU A 268 -5.09 -30.03 15.29
CA GLU A 268 -4.41 -29.20 16.29
C GLU A 268 -4.45 -27.69 15.97
N GLY A 269 -4.73 -27.34 14.70
CA GLY A 269 -4.81 -25.96 14.24
C GLY A 269 -5.90 -25.16 14.97
N LYS A 270 -5.61 -23.93 15.36
CA LYS A 270 -6.49 -23.03 16.13
C LYS A 270 -7.84 -22.71 15.48
N TYR A 271 -7.99 -22.99 14.21
CA TYR A 271 -9.14 -22.62 13.39
C TYR A 271 -9.64 -23.79 12.56
N HIS A 272 -9.44 -25.02 13.00
CA HIS A 272 -9.84 -26.21 12.23
C HIS A 272 -11.36 -26.26 12.00
N LEU A 273 -12.16 -26.18 13.07
CA LEU A 273 -13.62 -26.14 13.03
C LEU A 273 -14.17 -24.73 13.29
N ASP A 274 -15.47 -24.57 13.00
CA ASP A 274 -16.21 -23.36 13.34
C ASP A 274 -16.44 -23.27 14.84
N GLY A 275 -16.46 -22.05 15.37
CA GLY A 275 -16.74 -21.94 16.78
C GLY A 275 -16.84 -20.52 17.33
N HIS A 276 -17.16 -20.47 18.62
CA HIS A 276 -17.18 -19.26 19.43
C HIS A 276 -16.58 -19.54 20.81
N ARG A 277 -15.28 -19.23 20.94
CA ARG A 277 -14.49 -19.56 22.13
C ARG A 277 -15.09 -19.04 23.44
N LYS A 278 -15.63 -17.81 23.44
CA LYS A 278 -16.25 -17.23 24.65
C LYS A 278 -17.43 -18.00 25.17
N CYS A 279 -18.11 -18.77 24.33
CA CYS A 279 -19.27 -19.59 24.67
C CYS A 279 -18.95 -21.07 24.73
N GLY A 280 -17.71 -21.50 24.45
CA GLY A 280 -17.33 -22.91 24.38
C GLY A 280 -18.02 -23.67 23.24
N VAL A 281 -18.49 -23.00 22.21
CA VAL A 281 -19.23 -23.62 21.09
C VAL A 281 -18.23 -24.03 20.00
N VAL A 282 -18.27 -25.32 19.64
CA VAL A 282 -17.56 -25.93 18.51
C VAL A 282 -18.60 -26.61 17.62
N LEU A 283 -18.54 -26.35 16.33
CA LEU A 283 -19.52 -26.85 15.37
C LEU A 283 -18.83 -27.36 14.09
N GLU A 284 -19.33 -28.49 13.61
CA GLU A 284 -19.05 -28.92 12.23
C GLU A 284 -19.66 -27.95 11.23
N PRO A 285 -19.05 -27.79 10.03
CA PRO A 285 -19.51 -26.85 9.03
C PRO A 285 -20.98 -26.97 8.65
N ALA A 286 -21.50 -28.19 8.50
CA ALA A 286 -22.91 -28.43 8.20
C ALA A 286 -23.83 -27.83 9.27
N LYS A 287 -23.48 -28.03 10.55
CA LYS A 287 -24.27 -27.50 11.67
C LYS A 287 -24.17 -25.96 11.78
N SER A 288 -23.04 -25.41 11.46
CA SER A 288 -22.84 -23.94 11.39
C SER A 288 -23.75 -23.32 10.33
N LEU A 289 -23.85 -23.95 9.15
CA LEU A 289 -24.72 -23.50 8.06
C LEU A 289 -26.19 -23.52 8.43
N GLU A 290 -26.68 -24.62 9.09
CA GLU A 290 -28.04 -24.69 9.62
C GLU A 290 -28.37 -23.53 10.57
N LEU A 291 -27.38 -23.08 11.35
CA LEU A 291 -27.51 -21.97 12.29
C LEU A 291 -27.17 -20.59 11.63
N ASN A 292 -27.09 -20.52 10.30
CA ASN A 292 -26.70 -19.32 9.57
C ASN A 292 -25.38 -18.71 10.07
N ASN A 293 -24.43 -19.54 10.48
CA ASN A 293 -23.12 -19.13 11.03
C ASN A 293 -23.25 -18.23 12.29
N ILE A 294 -24.31 -18.42 13.06
CA ILE A 294 -24.61 -17.68 14.30
C ILE A 294 -24.45 -18.58 15.51
N CYS A 295 -23.72 -18.11 16.51
CA CYS A 295 -23.57 -18.83 17.78
C CYS A 295 -24.93 -19.08 18.45
N PRO A 296 -25.29 -20.35 18.76
CA PRO A 296 -26.57 -20.67 19.37
C PRO A 296 -26.76 -20.07 20.79
N VAL A 297 -25.63 -19.78 21.48
CA VAL A 297 -25.65 -19.24 22.85
C VAL A 297 -25.81 -17.73 22.87
N CYS A 298 -24.90 -16.97 22.25
CA CYS A 298 -24.86 -15.49 22.35
C CYS A 298 -25.38 -14.76 21.11
N LYS A 299 -25.83 -15.48 20.09
CA LYS A 299 -26.34 -14.93 18.83
C LYS A 299 -25.36 -14.03 18.05
N GLN A 300 -24.07 -14.11 18.36
CA GLN A 300 -23.02 -13.44 17.59
C GLN A 300 -22.53 -14.35 16.45
N PRO A 301 -21.93 -13.78 15.37
CA PRO A 301 -21.33 -14.57 14.30
C PRO A 301 -20.27 -15.54 14.84
N LEU A 302 -20.25 -16.74 14.30
CA LEU A 302 -19.21 -17.74 14.54
C LEU A 302 -17.91 -17.32 13.83
N THR A 303 -16.78 -17.74 14.36
CA THR A 303 -15.51 -17.74 13.61
C THR A 303 -15.51 -18.96 12.69
N ILE A 304 -15.47 -18.71 11.39
CA ILE A 304 -15.46 -19.75 10.36
C ILE A 304 -14.09 -20.43 10.32
N GLY A 305 -14.11 -21.75 10.44
CA GLY A 305 -12.92 -22.58 10.41
C GLY A 305 -12.42 -22.92 9.01
N VAL A 306 -11.23 -23.52 8.96
CA VAL A 306 -10.59 -23.96 7.71
C VAL A 306 -11.45 -25.03 7.02
N MET A 307 -11.95 -25.99 7.75
CA MET A 307 -12.77 -27.08 7.18
C MET A 307 -14.04 -26.55 6.50
N HIS A 308 -14.72 -25.59 7.12
CA HIS A 308 -15.89 -24.92 6.53
C HIS A 308 -15.53 -24.22 5.21
N ARG A 309 -14.39 -23.50 5.20
CA ARG A 309 -13.94 -22.80 4.02
C ARG A 309 -13.60 -23.76 2.87
N ILE A 310 -12.92 -24.85 3.16
CA ILE A 310 -12.63 -25.90 2.17
C ILE A 310 -13.94 -26.45 1.60
N ILE A 311 -14.88 -26.85 2.45
CA ILE A 311 -16.18 -27.37 2.02
C ILE A 311 -16.93 -26.34 1.15
N SER A 312 -16.87 -25.06 1.47
CA SER A 312 -17.56 -24.01 0.70
C SER A 312 -17.02 -23.82 -0.72
N LEU A 313 -15.75 -24.18 -0.98
CA LEU A 313 -15.11 -24.11 -2.29
C LEU A 313 -15.07 -25.48 -3.00
N SER A 314 -15.21 -26.58 -2.26
CA SER A 314 -15.13 -27.94 -2.76
C SER A 314 -16.22 -28.25 -3.77
N ASP A 315 -15.87 -29.08 -4.74
CA ASP A 315 -16.79 -29.69 -5.73
C ASP A 315 -16.95 -31.20 -5.51
N ARG A 316 -16.27 -31.79 -4.50
CA ARG A 316 -16.27 -33.22 -4.16
C ARG A 316 -16.80 -33.44 -2.76
N GLN A 317 -17.55 -34.55 -2.60
CA GLN A 317 -18.05 -34.96 -1.29
C GLN A 317 -17.05 -35.80 -0.48
N ARG A 318 -16.08 -36.41 -1.15
CA ARG A 318 -15.00 -37.21 -0.54
C ARG A 318 -13.66 -36.86 -1.17
N PRO A 319 -12.57 -36.92 -0.40
CA PRO A 319 -11.24 -36.72 -0.94
C PRO A 319 -10.96 -37.68 -2.11
N LYS A 320 -10.45 -37.14 -3.21
CA LYS A 320 -10.03 -37.96 -4.36
C LYS A 320 -8.58 -37.62 -4.67
N LYS A 321 -7.65 -38.51 -4.28
CA LYS A 321 -6.23 -38.40 -4.55
C LYS A 321 -5.98 -38.24 -6.05
N PRO A 322 -5.34 -37.16 -6.54
CA PRO A 322 -4.94 -37.02 -7.92
C PRO A 322 -3.92 -38.09 -8.31
N PRO A 323 -3.92 -38.58 -9.56
CA PRO A 323 -3.04 -39.70 -9.99
C PRO A 323 -1.54 -39.41 -9.79
N HIS A 324 -1.12 -38.15 -9.86
CA HIS A 324 0.27 -37.74 -9.70
C HIS A 324 0.61 -37.29 -8.28
N ALA A 325 -0.36 -37.20 -7.39
CA ALA A 325 -0.11 -36.78 -6.01
C ALA A 325 0.69 -37.86 -5.26
N PRO A 326 1.81 -37.50 -4.61
CA PRO A 326 2.58 -38.43 -3.81
C PRO A 326 1.83 -38.82 -2.52
N ASP A 327 2.47 -39.70 -1.72
CA ASP A 327 1.97 -40.04 -0.38
C ASP A 327 2.30 -38.94 0.64
N PHE A 328 1.71 -39.04 1.83
CA PHE A 328 1.99 -38.17 2.95
C PHE A 328 2.03 -38.95 4.28
N HIS A 329 2.74 -38.40 5.26
CA HIS A 329 2.86 -39.00 6.58
C HIS A 329 2.50 -37.97 7.66
N SER A 330 1.43 -38.24 8.43
CA SER A 330 1.06 -37.37 9.54
C SER A 330 1.86 -37.75 10.79
N LEU A 331 2.68 -36.86 11.33
CA LEU A 331 3.57 -37.09 12.45
C LEU A 331 3.22 -36.18 13.64
N ILE A 332 3.44 -36.73 14.86
CA ILE A 332 3.44 -35.97 16.10
C ILE A 332 4.90 -35.73 16.50
N PRO A 333 5.32 -34.48 16.82
CA PRO A 333 6.68 -34.22 17.27
C PRO A 333 7.10 -35.10 18.43
N LEU A 334 8.30 -35.67 18.38
CA LEU A 334 8.79 -36.60 19.38
C LEU A 334 8.71 -36.08 20.83
N PRO A 335 9.01 -34.78 21.11
CA PRO A 335 8.84 -34.23 22.46
C PRO A 335 7.38 -34.31 22.98
N GLU A 336 6.39 -34.24 22.09
CA GLU A 336 4.97 -34.36 22.47
C GLU A 336 4.58 -35.80 22.81
N ILE A 337 5.09 -36.77 22.05
CA ILE A 337 4.91 -38.18 22.35
C ILE A 337 5.56 -38.51 23.71
N ILE A 338 6.76 -38.08 23.96
CA ILE A 338 7.44 -38.27 25.25
C ILE A 338 6.66 -37.61 26.38
N SER A 339 6.18 -36.37 26.15
CA SER A 339 5.37 -35.62 27.12
C SER A 339 4.13 -36.37 27.57
N GLU A 340 3.43 -37.00 26.64
CA GLU A 340 2.24 -37.81 26.94
C GLU A 340 2.59 -39.05 27.76
N ILE A 341 3.69 -39.73 27.43
CA ILE A 341 4.13 -40.95 28.12
C ILE A 341 4.51 -40.68 29.58
N ILE A 342 5.28 -39.61 29.82
CA ILE A 342 5.78 -39.29 31.18
C ILE A 342 4.87 -38.32 31.94
N LYS A 343 3.75 -37.86 31.32
CA LYS A 343 2.78 -36.92 31.87
C LYS A 343 3.40 -35.61 32.36
N LYS A 344 4.34 -35.05 31.57
CA LYS A 344 4.99 -33.76 31.82
C LYS A 344 4.97 -32.90 30.54
N GLY A 345 4.93 -31.59 30.70
CA GLY A 345 4.90 -30.69 29.53
C GLY A 345 6.06 -30.91 28.56
N PRO A 346 5.87 -30.73 27.24
CA PRO A 346 6.85 -31.08 26.21
C PRO A 346 8.15 -30.26 26.29
N ASN A 347 8.14 -29.09 26.92
CA ASN A 347 9.29 -28.21 27.08
C ASN A 347 10.01 -28.40 28.43
N THR A 348 9.72 -29.48 29.17
CA THR A 348 10.37 -29.73 30.47
C THR A 348 11.74 -30.41 30.31
N LYS A 349 12.65 -30.14 31.23
CA LYS A 349 13.97 -30.77 31.28
C LYS A 349 13.91 -32.30 31.24
N ALA A 350 12.89 -32.90 31.86
CA ALA A 350 12.70 -34.36 31.86
C ALA A 350 12.40 -34.91 30.45
N VAL A 351 11.54 -34.23 29.68
CA VAL A 351 11.26 -34.59 28.28
C VAL A 351 12.50 -34.38 27.44
N TYR A 352 13.20 -33.24 27.63
CA TYR A 352 14.41 -32.91 26.90
C TYR A 352 15.53 -33.95 27.12
N ASN A 353 15.75 -34.45 28.33
CA ASN A 353 16.77 -35.48 28.61
C ASN A 353 16.50 -36.80 27.88
N ILE A 354 15.23 -37.25 27.87
CA ILE A 354 14.82 -38.46 27.13
C ILE A 354 15.01 -38.25 25.63
N TYR A 355 14.57 -37.08 25.14
CA TYR A 355 14.75 -36.71 23.75
C TYR A 355 16.21 -36.76 23.31
N ALA A 356 17.10 -36.13 24.08
CA ALA A 356 18.54 -36.14 23.82
C ALA A 356 19.14 -37.56 23.77
N SER A 357 18.70 -38.45 24.69
CA SER A 357 19.14 -39.84 24.71
C SER A 357 18.68 -40.62 23.48
N LEU A 358 17.45 -40.37 23.00
CA LEU A 358 16.92 -40.97 21.78
C LEU A 358 17.66 -40.49 20.53
N ILE A 359 17.94 -39.17 20.42
CA ILE A 359 18.72 -38.61 19.30
C ILE A 359 20.13 -39.21 19.29
N LYS A 360 20.73 -39.37 20.43
CA LYS A 360 22.05 -40.04 20.55
C LYS A 360 22.04 -41.45 20.04
N GLU A 361 21.02 -42.25 20.36
CA GLU A 361 20.89 -43.66 19.96
C GLU A 361 20.48 -43.78 18.48
N PHE A 362 19.51 -42.98 18.01
CA PHE A 362 18.86 -43.15 16.69
C PHE A 362 19.12 -42.02 15.72
N ARG A 363 20.06 -41.14 16.00
CA ARG A 363 20.61 -40.04 15.17
C ARG A 363 19.69 -38.84 14.99
N SER A 364 18.40 -39.02 14.59
CA SER A 364 17.53 -37.88 14.35
C SER A 364 16.06 -38.15 14.63
N GLU A 365 15.29 -37.11 14.88
CA GLU A 365 13.87 -37.16 15.20
C GLU A 365 13.05 -37.82 14.06
N ILE A 366 13.24 -37.36 12.81
CA ILE A 366 12.50 -37.93 11.65
C ILE A 366 12.87 -39.42 11.48
N ASN A 367 14.11 -39.81 11.67
CA ASN A 367 14.50 -41.22 11.62
C ASN A 367 13.75 -42.05 12.69
N ILE A 368 13.66 -41.56 13.91
CA ILE A 368 12.92 -42.19 15.01
C ILE A 368 11.43 -42.32 14.66
N LEU A 369 10.82 -41.23 14.17
CA LEU A 369 9.39 -41.21 13.91
C LEU A 369 8.99 -42.04 12.68
N MET A 370 9.84 -42.14 11.65
CA MET A 370 9.49 -42.78 10.38
C MET A 370 10.14 -44.14 10.16
N HIS A 371 11.42 -44.32 10.51
CA HIS A 371 12.21 -45.44 10.00
C HIS A 371 12.65 -46.45 11.04
N VAL A 372 12.92 -46.05 12.28
CA VAL A 372 13.38 -46.99 13.32
C VAL A 372 12.34 -48.11 13.56
N PRO A 373 12.73 -49.38 13.49
CA PRO A 373 11.78 -50.48 13.71
C PRO A 373 11.20 -50.43 15.13
N PRO A 374 9.90 -50.82 15.32
CA PRO A 374 9.28 -50.84 16.66
C PRO A 374 10.02 -51.67 17.66
N ASP A 375 10.67 -52.78 17.23
CA ASP A 375 11.41 -53.65 18.12
C ASP A 375 12.67 -52.98 18.70
N ASP A 376 13.36 -52.12 17.94
CA ASP A 376 14.50 -51.35 18.44
C ASP A 376 14.05 -50.26 19.42
N LEU A 377 12.94 -49.59 19.11
CA LEU A 377 12.32 -48.62 20.01
C LEU A 377 11.86 -49.27 21.31
N ARG A 378 11.40 -50.55 21.25
CA ARG A 378 10.92 -51.30 22.42
C ARG A 378 12.07 -51.58 23.39
N LYS A 379 13.30 -51.80 22.92
CA LYS A 379 14.50 -51.91 23.73
C LYS A 379 14.76 -50.66 24.57
N PHE A 380 14.44 -49.49 24.05
CA PHE A 380 14.56 -48.21 24.73
C PHE A 380 13.37 -47.94 25.67
N SER A 381 12.15 -48.03 25.12
CA SER A 381 10.90 -47.86 25.88
C SER A 381 9.72 -48.56 25.17
N PRO A 382 9.10 -49.58 25.83
CA PRO A 382 7.95 -50.25 25.26
C PRO A 382 6.77 -49.33 24.95
N LYS A 383 6.51 -48.33 25.83
CA LYS A 383 5.45 -47.34 25.60
C LYS A 383 5.75 -46.41 24.38
N LEU A 384 6.99 -46.03 24.21
CA LEU A 384 7.40 -45.20 23.06
C LEU A 384 7.22 -45.97 21.74
N ALA A 385 7.61 -47.26 21.70
CA ALA A 385 7.43 -48.10 20.54
C ALA A 385 5.93 -48.23 20.16
N ILE A 386 5.07 -48.47 21.13
CA ILE A 386 3.62 -48.54 20.93
C ILE A 386 3.07 -47.19 20.45
N GLY A 387 3.53 -46.06 21.01
CA GLY A 387 3.07 -44.73 20.65
C GLY A 387 3.45 -44.37 19.20
N ILE A 388 4.68 -44.61 18.80
CA ILE A 388 5.16 -44.33 17.43
C ILE A 388 4.45 -45.27 16.43
N ASP A 389 4.29 -46.53 16.74
CA ASP A 389 3.58 -47.49 15.88
C ASP A 389 2.11 -47.08 15.65
N LYS A 390 1.39 -46.69 16.70
CA LYS A 390 0.02 -46.16 16.60
C LYS A 390 -0.04 -44.91 15.74
N MET A 391 0.87 -43.94 15.96
CA MET A 391 0.96 -42.73 15.14
C MET A 391 1.19 -43.05 13.67
N ARG A 392 2.13 -43.96 13.35
CA ARG A 392 2.40 -44.40 11.98
C ARG A 392 1.19 -45.05 11.30
N ARG A 393 0.29 -45.69 12.06
CA ARG A 393 -0.96 -46.25 11.56
C ARG A 393 -2.14 -45.24 11.57
N GLY A 394 -1.93 -44.02 12.06
CA GLY A 394 -2.97 -43.00 12.18
C GLY A 394 -3.97 -43.30 13.32
N GLU A 395 -3.63 -44.20 14.25
CA GLU A 395 -4.45 -44.57 15.40
C GLU A 395 -4.30 -43.57 16.54
N VAL A 396 -4.75 -42.33 16.30
CA VAL A 396 -4.66 -41.23 17.27
C VAL A 396 -6.03 -40.65 17.57
N HIS A 397 -6.22 -40.13 18.78
CA HIS A 397 -7.42 -39.40 19.15
C HIS A 397 -7.25 -37.94 18.82
N LYS A 398 -8.27 -37.35 18.16
CA LYS A 398 -8.25 -36.00 17.62
C LYS A 398 -9.31 -35.13 18.28
N GLU A 399 -8.91 -34.09 18.97
CA GLU A 399 -9.77 -33.03 19.50
C GLU A 399 -9.52 -31.72 18.67
N PRO A 400 -10.44 -31.34 17.76
CA PRO A 400 -10.22 -30.23 16.86
C PRO A 400 -10.19 -28.88 17.54
N GLY A 401 -9.27 -28.02 17.12
CA GLY A 401 -9.19 -26.62 17.55
C GLY A 401 -10.22 -25.72 16.87
N PHE A 402 -10.55 -24.58 17.50
CA PHE A 402 -11.56 -23.64 17.02
C PHE A 402 -11.37 -22.25 17.61
N ASP A 403 -11.75 -21.21 16.89
CA ASP A 403 -11.81 -19.79 17.32
C ASP A 403 -10.59 -19.33 18.15
N GLY A 404 -9.38 -19.66 17.67
CA GLY A 404 -8.12 -19.30 18.32
C GLY A 404 -7.70 -20.22 19.48
N GLN A 405 -8.39 -21.31 19.72
CA GLN A 405 -8.03 -22.36 20.67
C GLN A 405 -7.38 -23.52 19.93
N TYR A 406 -6.17 -23.92 20.35
CA TYR A 406 -5.52 -25.12 19.81
C TYR A 406 -6.32 -26.36 20.08
N GLY A 407 -6.35 -27.27 19.11
CA GLY A 407 -6.78 -28.64 19.31
C GLY A 407 -5.73 -29.48 20.05
N LYS A 408 -5.98 -30.76 20.15
CA LYS A 408 -5.10 -31.71 20.82
C LYS A 408 -5.11 -33.05 20.12
N ILE A 409 -3.95 -33.60 19.86
CA ILE A 409 -3.79 -34.98 19.41
C ILE A 409 -3.25 -35.80 20.57
N SER A 410 -3.82 -36.96 20.83
CA SER A 410 -3.42 -37.89 21.90
C SER A 410 -3.29 -39.30 21.37
N ILE A 411 -2.24 -39.99 21.77
CA ILE A 411 -1.96 -41.38 21.36
C ILE A 411 -2.55 -42.36 22.38
N PHE A 412 -2.48 -42.00 23.68
CA PHE A 412 -2.91 -42.81 24.78
C PHE A 412 -4.15 -42.19 25.44
N VAL A 413 -5.35 -42.73 25.13
CA VAL A 413 -6.61 -42.28 25.75
C VAL A 413 -6.94 -43.21 26.92
N ASP A 414 -7.16 -42.64 28.11
CA ASP A 414 -7.70 -43.40 29.25
C ASP A 414 -9.16 -43.78 28.93
N ASN A 415 -9.49 -45.08 29.10
CA ASN A 415 -10.82 -45.66 28.74
C ASN A 415 -12.04 -45.03 29.47
N ARG A 416 -11.85 -43.97 30.26
CA ARG A 416 -12.89 -43.26 31.00
C ARG A 416 -13.57 -42.14 30.21
N ASP A 417 -13.04 -41.75 29.08
CA ASP A 417 -13.50 -40.58 28.30
C ASP A 417 -14.07 -40.95 26.92
N LYS A 418 -14.56 -42.17 26.74
CA LYS A 418 -15.19 -42.59 25.49
C LYS A 418 -16.57 -41.93 25.31
N GLN A 419 -16.63 -40.79 24.66
CA GLN A 419 -17.78 -40.40 23.86
C GLN A 419 -17.60 -40.90 22.42
N PRO A 420 -18.62 -41.52 21.82
CA PRO A 420 -18.51 -42.04 20.46
C PRO A 420 -18.45 -40.91 19.48
N SER A 421 -17.39 -40.86 18.67
CA SER A 421 -17.33 -39.97 17.52
C SER A 421 -18.44 -40.32 16.53
N PRO A 422 -19.24 -39.36 16.07
CA PRO A 422 -20.24 -39.60 15.06
C PRO A 422 -19.56 -39.88 13.70
N LYS A 423 -19.91 -41.02 13.12
CA LYS A 423 -19.65 -41.24 11.69
C LYS A 423 -20.61 -40.36 10.91
N ASN A 424 -20.14 -39.20 10.44
CA ASN A 424 -20.97 -38.33 9.62
C ASN A 424 -20.61 -38.48 8.14
N GLU A 425 -21.58 -39.00 7.40
CA GLU A 425 -21.62 -38.83 5.94
C GLU A 425 -22.09 -37.40 5.62
N LEU A 426 -21.24 -36.63 4.96
CA LEU A 426 -21.52 -35.25 4.54
C LEU A 426 -22.40 -35.25 3.28
N ILE A 427 -23.64 -34.79 3.42
CA ILE A 427 -24.52 -34.49 2.28
C ILE A 427 -24.56 -32.94 2.13
N ILE A 428 -24.09 -32.45 1.00
CA ILE A 428 -24.04 -31.02 0.69
C ILE A 428 -25.22 -30.63 -0.18
N GLN A 429 -26.06 -29.72 0.29
CA GLN A 429 -27.02 -29.01 -0.56
C GLN A 429 -26.44 -27.65 -0.98
N LYS A 430 -26.35 -27.41 -2.29
CA LYS A 430 -25.92 -26.12 -2.86
C LYS A 430 -27.08 -25.13 -2.83
N ASN A 431 -26.87 -23.98 -2.21
CA ASN A 431 -27.68 -22.79 -2.45
C ASN A 431 -26.92 -21.82 -3.34
N GLU A 432 -27.48 -21.50 -4.50
CA GLU A 432 -26.95 -20.52 -5.43
C GLU A 432 -26.99 -19.09 -4.84
N ILE A 433 -25.82 -18.47 -4.80
CA ILE A 433 -25.70 -17.05 -4.43
C ILE A 433 -25.93 -16.20 -5.67
N ALA A 434 -27.04 -15.45 -5.64
CA ALA A 434 -27.41 -14.52 -6.70
C ALA A 434 -26.36 -13.39 -6.82
N LYS A 435 -25.84 -13.19 -8.03
CA LYS A 435 -25.01 -12.03 -8.39
C LYS A 435 -25.90 -10.78 -8.45
N GLU A 436 -25.66 -9.84 -7.55
CA GLU A 436 -26.27 -8.51 -7.63
C GLU A 436 -25.74 -7.76 -8.88
N LYS A 437 -26.65 -7.49 -9.81
CA LYS A 437 -26.44 -6.52 -10.89
C LYS A 437 -26.56 -5.12 -10.29
N SER A 438 -25.50 -4.33 -10.37
CA SER A 438 -25.51 -2.91 -9.99
C SER A 438 -26.27 -2.09 -11.02
N ASN A 439 -27.55 -1.89 -10.81
CA ASN A 439 -28.29 -0.82 -11.49
C ASN A 439 -27.89 0.51 -10.85
N LEU A 440 -27.53 1.49 -11.70
CA LEU A 440 -27.23 2.87 -11.31
C LEU A 440 -28.52 3.60 -10.85
N GLU A 441 -28.92 3.41 -9.59
CA GLU A 441 -30.03 4.16 -9.03
C GLU A 441 -29.58 5.57 -8.63
N PHE A 442 -30.07 6.60 -9.32
CA PHE A 442 -29.95 8.01 -8.93
C PHE A 442 -31.01 8.38 -7.89
N ASN A 443 -30.66 9.25 -6.95
CA ASN A 443 -31.65 9.80 -6.04
C ASN A 443 -32.48 10.93 -6.72
N LYS A 444 -33.55 11.35 -6.06
CA LYS A 444 -34.48 12.37 -6.59
C LYS A 444 -33.77 13.69 -6.97
N GLU A 445 -32.92 14.22 -6.11
CA GLU A 445 -32.16 15.47 -6.35
C GLU A 445 -31.19 15.33 -7.55
N GLN A 446 -30.53 14.17 -7.67
CA GLN A 446 -29.69 13.89 -8.83
C GLN A 446 -30.47 13.77 -10.11
N LEU A 447 -31.65 13.10 -10.08
CA LEU A 447 -32.54 13.01 -11.25
C LEU A 447 -33.07 14.38 -11.68
N GLU A 448 -33.46 15.22 -10.73
CA GLU A 448 -33.87 16.60 -11.01
C GLU A 448 -32.75 17.39 -11.71
N ALA A 449 -31.50 17.29 -11.24
CA ALA A 449 -30.34 17.93 -11.85
C ALA A 449 -29.97 17.33 -13.21
N ILE A 450 -30.12 16.01 -13.40
CA ILE A 450 -29.88 15.32 -14.68
C ILE A 450 -30.88 15.72 -15.74
N TYR A 451 -32.16 15.82 -15.38
CA TYR A 451 -33.24 16.04 -16.34
C TYR A 451 -33.66 17.50 -16.48
N THR A 452 -33.08 18.43 -15.69
CA THR A 452 -33.48 19.84 -15.78
C THR A 452 -33.34 20.38 -17.20
N GLU A 453 -34.38 21.09 -17.65
CA GLU A 453 -34.37 21.83 -18.92
C GLU A 453 -34.01 23.31 -18.72
N LYS A 454 -33.99 23.75 -17.45
CA LYS A 454 -33.64 25.11 -17.10
C LYS A 454 -32.14 25.31 -17.18
N THR A 455 -31.70 26.13 -18.09
CA THR A 455 -30.31 26.57 -18.26
C THR A 455 -30.29 28.08 -18.51
N PRO A 456 -29.32 28.81 -17.95
CA PRO A 456 -28.14 28.33 -17.19
C PRO A 456 -28.53 27.72 -15.83
N CYS A 457 -27.77 26.66 -15.41
CA CYS A 457 -28.02 25.95 -14.17
C CYS A 457 -26.73 25.79 -13.37
N LEU A 458 -26.81 26.02 -12.05
CA LEU A 458 -25.75 25.76 -11.09
C LEU A 458 -26.22 24.74 -10.04
N VAL A 459 -25.47 23.65 -9.87
CA VAL A 459 -25.76 22.62 -8.88
C VAL A 459 -24.75 22.74 -7.74
N ILE A 460 -25.21 23.16 -6.56
CA ILE A 460 -24.40 23.18 -5.34
C ILE A 460 -24.38 21.78 -4.76
N ALA A 461 -23.22 21.17 -4.73
CA ALA A 461 -23.05 19.76 -4.40
C ALA A 461 -21.85 19.55 -3.48
N GLY A 462 -22.11 19.28 -2.20
CA GLY A 462 -21.07 19.04 -1.19
C GLY A 462 -20.18 17.83 -1.51
N PRO A 463 -19.13 17.59 -0.71
CA PRO A 463 -18.26 16.44 -0.91
C PRO A 463 -19.06 15.13 -0.78
N GLY A 464 -18.79 14.17 -1.67
CA GLY A 464 -19.44 12.86 -1.63
C GLY A 464 -20.92 12.80 -2.04
N THR A 465 -21.50 13.86 -2.59
CA THR A 465 -22.91 13.89 -3.06
C THR A 465 -23.09 13.32 -4.46
N GLY A 466 -22.01 12.94 -5.14
CA GLY A 466 -22.06 12.31 -6.46
C GLY A 466 -22.01 13.32 -7.62
N LYS A 467 -21.26 14.43 -7.50
CA LYS A 467 -21.02 15.43 -8.56
C LYS A 467 -20.72 14.78 -9.91
N THR A 468 -19.64 14.04 -9.99
CA THR A 468 -19.18 13.40 -11.23
C THR A 468 -20.22 12.42 -11.79
N ARG A 469 -20.91 11.68 -10.92
CA ARG A 469 -21.99 10.77 -11.31
C ARG A 469 -23.17 11.52 -11.93
N THR A 470 -23.50 12.70 -11.40
CA THR A 470 -24.55 13.57 -11.92
C THR A 470 -24.20 14.12 -13.31
N ILE A 471 -22.93 14.55 -13.52
CA ILE A 471 -22.42 14.97 -14.84
C ILE A 471 -22.54 13.82 -15.86
N ILE A 472 -22.10 12.62 -15.49
CA ILE A 472 -22.20 11.42 -16.34
C ILE A 472 -23.67 11.16 -16.71
N GLY A 473 -24.57 11.13 -15.72
CA GLY A 473 -25.98 10.93 -15.92
C GLY A 473 -26.59 11.97 -16.87
N ARG A 474 -26.26 13.27 -16.68
CA ARG A 474 -26.72 14.37 -17.56
C ARG A 474 -26.15 14.21 -18.97
N THR A 475 -24.88 13.87 -19.13
CA THR A 475 -24.27 13.64 -20.45
C THR A 475 -25.00 12.52 -21.20
N ILE A 476 -25.26 11.40 -20.53
CA ILE A 476 -26.03 10.29 -21.12
C ILE A 476 -27.45 10.74 -21.49
N HIS A 477 -28.10 11.51 -20.62
CA HIS A 477 -29.43 12.06 -20.89
C HIS A 477 -29.45 12.96 -22.13
N LEU A 478 -28.50 13.90 -22.26
CA LEU A 478 -28.40 14.80 -23.41
C LEU A 478 -28.23 14.01 -24.71
N ILE A 479 -27.32 13.01 -24.74
CA ILE A 479 -27.04 12.21 -25.93
C ILE A 479 -28.21 11.27 -26.27
N LYS A 480 -28.71 10.49 -25.30
CA LYS A 480 -29.71 9.44 -25.55
C LYS A 480 -31.12 9.98 -25.67
N ASN A 481 -31.54 10.84 -24.73
CA ASN A 481 -32.92 11.28 -24.62
C ASN A 481 -33.17 12.58 -25.41
N LYS A 482 -32.24 13.55 -25.34
CA LYS A 482 -32.38 14.82 -26.07
C LYS A 482 -31.79 14.77 -27.47
N LYS A 483 -31.08 13.68 -27.86
CA LYS A 483 -30.47 13.48 -29.18
C LYS A 483 -29.46 14.56 -29.56
N VAL A 484 -28.79 15.18 -28.55
CA VAL A 484 -27.72 16.13 -28.78
C VAL A 484 -26.50 15.39 -29.31
N LEU A 485 -25.87 15.90 -30.35
CA LEU A 485 -24.68 15.33 -30.93
C LEU A 485 -23.50 15.43 -29.95
N PRO A 486 -22.72 14.38 -29.74
CA PRO A 486 -21.61 14.40 -28.76
C PRO A 486 -20.59 15.53 -28.97
N GLU A 487 -20.29 15.90 -30.22
CA GLU A 487 -19.42 17.02 -30.58
C GLU A 487 -19.97 18.41 -30.19
N LYS A 488 -21.26 18.50 -29.91
CA LYS A 488 -21.92 19.71 -29.41
C LYS A 488 -21.93 19.82 -27.89
N ILE A 489 -21.36 18.83 -27.20
CA ILE A 489 -21.26 18.81 -25.76
C ILE A 489 -19.77 18.96 -25.36
N LEU A 490 -19.48 19.95 -24.55
CA LEU A 490 -18.16 20.14 -23.94
C LEU A 490 -18.25 19.90 -22.43
N ILE A 491 -17.37 19.05 -21.90
CA ILE A 491 -17.23 18.85 -20.46
C ILE A 491 -15.89 19.43 -20.03
N LEU A 492 -15.92 20.39 -19.13
CA LEU A 492 -14.74 21.03 -18.58
C LEU A 492 -14.48 20.54 -17.14
N THR A 493 -13.25 20.15 -16.88
CA THR A 493 -12.78 19.74 -15.56
C THR A 493 -11.60 20.60 -15.11
N PHE A 494 -11.35 20.64 -13.81
CA PHE A 494 -10.25 21.45 -13.27
C PHE A 494 -8.87 20.82 -13.50
N THR A 495 -8.76 19.47 -13.52
CA THR A 495 -7.50 18.75 -13.72
C THR A 495 -7.58 17.72 -14.84
N THR A 496 -6.44 17.45 -15.49
CA THR A 496 -6.31 16.40 -16.52
C THR A 496 -6.64 15.01 -15.98
N ALA A 497 -6.30 14.73 -14.73
CA ALA A 497 -6.64 13.47 -14.07
C ALA A 497 -8.17 13.29 -13.95
N ALA A 498 -8.92 14.35 -13.60
CA ALA A 498 -10.39 14.33 -13.55
C ALA A 498 -10.99 14.14 -14.94
N SER A 499 -10.41 14.77 -15.97
CA SER A 499 -10.82 14.57 -17.39
C SER A 499 -10.69 13.11 -17.80
N LEU A 500 -9.54 12.50 -17.52
CA LEU A 500 -9.27 11.10 -17.85
C LEU A 500 -10.18 10.13 -17.08
N GLU A 501 -10.41 10.38 -15.79
CA GLU A 501 -11.34 9.58 -14.98
C GLU A 501 -12.76 9.63 -15.53
N LEU A 502 -13.22 10.83 -15.91
CA LEU A 502 -14.56 11.04 -16.47
C LEU A 502 -14.70 10.36 -17.83
N GLN A 503 -13.65 10.45 -18.66
CA GLN A 503 -13.57 9.76 -19.95
C GLN A 503 -13.64 8.23 -19.77
N ASN A 504 -12.86 7.65 -18.86
CA ASN A 504 -12.87 6.22 -18.55
C ASN A 504 -14.23 5.74 -18.03
N ARG A 505 -14.91 6.55 -17.21
CA ARG A 505 -16.25 6.20 -16.71
C ARG A 505 -17.30 6.25 -17.80
N LEU A 506 -17.26 7.25 -18.69
CA LEU A 506 -18.19 7.36 -19.82
C LEU A 506 -17.95 6.28 -20.88
N SER A 507 -16.71 5.88 -21.14
CA SER A 507 -16.36 4.81 -22.10
C SER A 507 -16.92 3.44 -21.70
N ASN A 508 -17.24 3.22 -20.42
CA ASN A 508 -17.92 2.00 -19.97
C ASN A 508 -19.38 1.91 -20.51
N HIS A 509 -19.95 3.02 -20.99
CA HIS A 509 -21.27 3.09 -21.62
C HIS A 509 -21.11 2.97 -23.14
N LYS A 510 -20.89 1.73 -23.64
CA LYS A 510 -20.62 1.40 -25.05
C LYS A 510 -21.67 1.90 -26.04
N GLU A 511 -22.81 2.35 -25.54
CA GLU A 511 -23.97 2.78 -26.30
C GLU A 511 -24.01 4.29 -26.67
N ILE A 512 -22.96 5.04 -26.25
CA ILE A 512 -22.83 6.47 -26.56
C ILE A 512 -21.44 6.75 -27.11
N SER A 513 -21.35 7.68 -28.07
CA SER A 513 -20.09 8.28 -28.47
C SER A 513 -19.64 9.30 -27.41
N LEU A 514 -18.33 9.41 -27.19
CA LEU A 514 -17.80 10.30 -26.16
C LEU A 514 -17.87 11.76 -26.61
N PRO A 515 -18.36 12.67 -25.74
CA PRO A 515 -18.28 14.11 -25.98
C PRO A 515 -16.83 14.60 -25.78
N LYS A 516 -16.58 15.88 -26.11
CA LYS A 516 -15.29 16.51 -25.83
C LYS A 516 -15.14 16.73 -24.32
N ILE A 517 -14.09 16.13 -23.72
CA ILE A 517 -13.76 16.27 -22.30
C ILE A 517 -12.35 16.87 -22.20
N SER A 518 -12.20 18.03 -21.55
CA SER A 518 -10.95 18.77 -21.52
C SER A 518 -10.82 19.61 -20.24
N THR A 519 -9.61 20.13 -19.99
CA THR A 519 -9.43 21.28 -19.10
C THR A 519 -9.45 22.58 -19.92
N ILE A 520 -9.68 23.73 -19.28
CA ILE A 520 -9.66 25.03 -19.99
C ILE A 520 -8.28 25.29 -20.60
N HIS A 521 -7.22 24.95 -19.89
CA HIS A 521 -5.85 25.10 -20.41
C HIS A 521 -5.58 24.18 -21.61
N SER A 522 -6.02 22.91 -21.54
CA SER A 522 -5.88 22.00 -22.70
C SER A 522 -6.67 22.47 -23.90
N LEU A 523 -7.86 23.05 -23.67
CA LEU A 523 -8.65 23.68 -24.72
C LEU A 523 -7.90 24.86 -25.34
N GLY A 524 -7.35 25.76 -24.51
CA GLY A 524 -6.54 26.88 -24.99
C GLY A 524 -5.30 26.44 -25.77
N TYR A 525 -4.64 25.39 -25.32
CA TYR A 525 -3.51 24.79 -26.04
C TYR A 525 -3.89 24.28 -27.43
N GLU A 526 -5.02 23.55 -27.55
CA GLU A 526 -5.49 23.06 -28.85
C GLU A 526 -5.77 24.18 -29.84
N PHE A 527 -6.40 25.27 -29.37
CA PHE A 527 -6.67 26.43 -30.22
C PHE A 527 -5.39 27.18 -30.59
N LEU A 528 -4.45 27.33 -29.65
CA LEU A 528 -3.15 27.94 -29.91
C LEU A 528 -2.35 27.13 -30.95
N LYS A 529 -2.30 25.82 -30.78
CA LYS A 529 -1.66 24.91 -31.75
C LYS A 529 -2.27 25.02 -33.15
N LYS A 530 -3.60 25.09 -33.23
CA LYS A 530 -4.32 25.27 -34.51
C LYS A 530 -3.97 26.59 -35.18
N GLU A 531 -3.86 27.68 -34.42
CA GLU A 531 -3.51 29.01 -34.94
C GLU A 531 -2.06 29.10 -35.38
N LEU A 532 -1.13 28.52 -34.63
CA LEU A 532 0.30 28.53 -34.93
C LEU A 532 0.69 27.53 -36.03
N GLY A 533 -0.06 26.44 -36.22
CA GLY A 533 0.29 25.37 -37.16
C GLY A 533 1.40 24.42 -36.65
N TYR A 534 1.89 24.59 -35.43
CA TYR A 534 2.90 23.76 -34.79
C TYR A 534 2.63 23.62 -33.28
N ASP A 535 3.32 22.68 -32.60
CA ASP A 535 3.21 22.47 -31.18
C ASP A 535 3.88 23.58 -30.35
N PRO A 536 3.13 24.44 -29.62
CA PRO A 536 3.73 25.49 -28.80
C PRO A 536 4.51 24.94 -27.61
N ILE A 537 5.60 25.61 -27.27
CA ILE A 537 6.39 25.28 -26.09
C ILE A 537 5.76 25.95 -24.87
N ILE A 538 5.31 25.14 -23.90
CA ILE A 538 4.69 25.63 -22.68
C ILE A 538 5.68 25.52 -21.52
N LEU A 539 5.94 26.63 -20.86
CA LEU A 539 6.79 26.72 -19.68
C LEU A 539 6.11 26.08 -18.48
N SER A 540 6.88 25.33 -17.70
CA SER A 540 6.45 24.95 -16.34
C SER A 540 6.33 26.21 -15.46
N GLU A 541 5.57 26.11 -14.36
CA GLU A 541 5.38 27.23 -13.42
C GLU A 541 6.73 27.74 -12.86
N MET A 542 7.69 26.84 -12.66
CA MET A 542 9.02 27.19 -12.15
C MET A 542 9.86 27.94 -13.19
N GLU A 543 9.84 27.50 -14.43
CA GLU A 543 10.53 28.17 -15.54
C GLU A 543 9.95 29.55 -15.80
N ALA A 544 8.63 29.65 -15.90
CA ALA A 544 7.92 30.90 -16.06
C ALA A 544 8.23 31.88 -14.92
N LYS A 545 8.21 31.43 -13.68
CA LYS A 545 8.58 32.21 -12.49
C LYS A 545 10.03 32.69 -12.54
N THR A 546 10.96 31.83 -12.93
CA THR A 546 12.38 32.15 -13.00
C THR A 546 12.63 33.18 -14.09
N LEU A 547 12.01 33.03 -15.25
CA LEU A 547 12.13 33.98 -16.38
C LEU A 547 11.51 35.35 -16.07
N PHE A 548 10.39 35.36 -15.37
CA PHE A 548 9.73 36.60 -14.96
C PHE A 548 10.55 37.36 -13.92
N LEU A 549 11.03 36.68 -12.88
CA LEU A 549 11.66 37.32 -11.73
C LEU A 549 13.07 37.86 -12.02
N GLN A 550 13.88 37.21 -12.86
CA GLN A 550 15.25 37.57 -13.16
C GLN A 550 16.07 38.01 -11.93
N GLY A 551 15.87 37.32 -10.80
CA GLY A 551 16.51 37.66 -9.52
C GLY A 551 15.69 38.52 -8.56
N ALA A 552 14.51 39.00 -8.97
CA ALA A 552 13.59 39.76 -8.12
C ALA A 552 12.91 38.90 -7.04
N LYS A 553 12.17 39.52 -6.11
CA LYS A 553 11.50 38.84 -5.01
C LYS A 553 10.38 37.92 -5.50
N SER A 554 10.33 36.71 -4.98
CA SER A 554 9.33 35.65 -5.32
C SER A 554 7.87 36.11 -5.21
N GLU A 555 7.57 37.06 -4.32
CA GLU A 555 6.22 37.58 -4.08
C GLU A 555 5.64 38.35 -5.28
N LEU A 556 6.51 38.89 -6.15
CA LEU A 556 6.09 39.60 -7.35
C LEU A 556 5.48 38.64 -8.38
N TRP A 557 5.94 37.39 -8.47
CA TRP A 557 5.37 36.38 -9.35
C TRP A 557 3.96 35.98 -8.92
N ASP A 558 3.76 35.72 -7.65
CA ASP A 558 2.45 35.30 -7.11
C ASP A 558 1.41 36.41 -7.31
N ARG A 559 1.84 37.68 -7.13
CA ARG A 559 1.02 38.87 -7.42
C ARG A 559 0.72 39.03 -8.91
N TYR A 560 1.71 38.86 -9.78
CA TYR A 560 1.58 38.96 -11.23
C TYR A 560 0.57 37.94 -11.78
N LEU A 561 0.67 36.68 -11.33
CA LEU A 561 -0.31 35.65 -11.71
C LEU A 561 -1.73 36.01 -11.23
N TYR A 562 -1.83 36.46 -9.97
CA TYR A 562 -3.11 36.85 -9.39
C TYR A 562 -3.77 38.01 -10.20
N GLU A 563 -3.00 39.01 -10.62
CA GLU A 563 -3.47 40.15 -11.42
C GLU A 563 -3.99 39.68 -12.80
N ARG A 564 -3.27 38.78 -13.47
CA ARG A 564 -3.68 38.21 -14.76
C ARG A 564 -4.95 37.35 -14.65
N GLU A 565 -4.98 36.43 -13.70
CA GLU A 565 -6.12 35.53 -13.50
C GLU A 565 -7.41 36.30 -13.09
N LYS A 566 -7.25 37.45 -12.40
CA LYS A 566 -8.33 38.34 -12.02
C LYS A 566 -8.68 39.39 -13.11
N MET A 567 -7.92 39.45 -14.19
CA MET A 567 -8.03 40.49 -15.21
C MET A 567 -7.89 41.92 -14.63
N LEU A 568 -6.99 42.06 -13.65
CA LEU A 568 -6.65 43.34 -13.03
C LEU A 568 -5.48 44.01 -13.77
N PRO A 569 -5.33 45.35 -13.62
CA PRO A 569 -4.14 46.03 -14.12
C PRO A 569 -2.86 45.46 -13.55
N ILE A 570 -1.87 45.20 -14.38
CA ILE A 570 -0.56 44.69 -13.97
C ILE A 570 0.22 45.77 -13.25
N THR A 571 0.62 45.50 -11.98
CA THR A 571 1.40 46.49 -11.19
C THR A 571 2.90 46.43 -11.44
N SER A 572 3.42 45.28 -11.89
CA SER A 572 4.85 45.09 -12.21
C SER A 572 5.13 45.27 -13.72
N LEU A 573 4.83 46.46 -14.26
CA LEU A 573 4.87 46.74 -15.69
C LEU A 573 6.24 46.41 -16.33
N ASP A 574 7.33 46.88 -15.77
CA ASP A 574 8.69 46.63 -16.25
C ASP A 574 9.02 45.13 -16.39
N LEU A 575 8.66 44.32 -15.41
CA LEU A 575 8.90 42.86 -15.45
C LEU A 575 7.95 42.20 -16.46
N HIS A 576 6.71 42.64 -16.51
CA HIS A 576 5.74 42.18 -17.48
C HIS A 576 6.17 42.44 -18.93
N GLU A 577 6.61 43.65 -19.27
CA GLU A 577 7.09 43.98 -20.62
C GLU A 577 8.29 43.13 -21.02
N LYS A 578 9.31 43.06 -20.17
CA LYS A 578 10.50 42.24 -20.41
C LYS A 578 10.15 40.76 -20.59
N TYR A 579 9.25 40.24 -19.75
CA TYR A 579 8.83 38.85 -19.83
C TYR A 579 7.98 38.58 -21.08
N SER A 580 7.13 39.50 -21.47
CA SER A 580 6.30 39.40 -22.67
C SER A 580 7.11 39.45 -23.96
N ILE A 581 8.12 40.34 -24.03
CA ILE A 581 9.07 40.41 -25.16
C ILE A 581 9.82 39.08 -25.23
N LEU A 582 10.38 38.60 -24.13
CA LEU A 582 11.14 37.36 -24.08
C LEU A 582 10.29 36.13 -24.53
N LYS A 583 9.06 36.09 -24.14
CA LYS A 583 8.13 35.00 -24.56
C LYS A 583 7.88 35.07 -26.07
N LYS A 584 7.62 36.25 -26.58
CA LYS A 584 7.36 36.49 -28.00
C LYS A 584 8.57 36.16 -28.88
N ASP A 585 9.76 36.62 -28.50
CA ASP A 585 10.99 36.38 -29.25
C ASP A 585 11.37 34.89 -29.31
N LYS A 586 11.05 34.13 -28.27
CA LYS A 586 11.33 32.68 -28.17
C LYS A 586 10.18 31.78 -28.60
N GLY A 587 9.00 32.32 -28.90
CA GLY A 587 7.83 31.54 -29.24
C GLY A 587 7.39 30.61 -28.11
N ILE A 588 7.54 31.02 -26.83
CA ILE A 588 7.19 30.24 -25.63
C ILE A 588 6.01 30.86 -24.90
N PHE A 589 5.27 30.04 -24.20
CA PHE A 589 4.03 30.44 -23.51
C PHE A 589 4.01 29.90 -22.08
N ASP A 590 3.32 30.58 -21.16
CA ASP A 590 2.99 30.06 -19.84
C ASP A 590 1.53 29.59 -19.79
N TYR A 591 1.14 28.93 -18.70
CA TYR A 591 -0.23 28.39 -18.56
C TYR A 591 -1.32 29.47 -18.63
N THR A 592 -1.08 30.66 -18.08
CA THR A 592 -2.06 31.75 -18.14
C THR A 592 -2.20 32.31 -19.57
N ASP A 593 -1.13 32.32 -20.39
CA ASP A 593 -1.21 32.71 -21.80
C ASP A 593 -2.20 31.85 -22.59
N LEU A 594 -2.32 30.55 -22.25
CA LEU A 594 -3.25 29.66 -22.95
C LEU A 594 -4.71 30.11 -22.76
N VAL A 595 -5.05 30.56 -21.56
CA VAL A 595 -6.40 31.04 -21.25
C VAL A 595 -6.64 32.41 -21.82
N GLU A 596 -5.66 33.33 -21.73
CA GLU A 596 -5.71 34.68 -22.33
C GLU A 596 -5.84 34.59 -23.85
N PHE A 597 -5.09 33.69 -24.48
CA PHE A 597 -5.20 33.43 -25.91
C PHE A 597 -6.59 32.91 -26.26
N LEU A 598 -7.12 31.93 -25.51
CA LEU A 598 -8.45 31.37 -25.74
C LEU A 598 -9.53 32.45 -25.67
N VAL A 599 -9.50 33.30 -24.65
CA VAL A 599 -10.42 34.44 -24.52
C VAL A 599 -10.31 35.39 -25.71
N THR A 600 -9.09 35.74 -26.11
CA THR A 600 -8.84 36.64 -27.27
C THR A 600 -9.34 36.00 -28.57
N TYR A 601 -9.06 34.72 -28.76
CA TYR A 601 -9.48 33.97 -29.95
C TYR A 601 -11.03 33.91 -30.08
N LEU A 602 -11.70 33.62 -28.94
CA LEU A 602 -13.15 33.53 -28.90
C LEU A 602 -13.85 34.88 -29.04
N LYS A 603 -13.19 35.99 -28.72
CA LYS A 603 -13.72 37.37 -28.98
C LYS A 603 -13.68 37.76 -30.45
N ASP A 604 -12.78 37.15 -31.24
CA ASP A 604 -12.73 37.36 -32.68
C ASP A 604 -13.89 36.58 -33.39
N LYS A 605 -14.94 37.29 -33.76
CA LYS A 605 -16.12 36.70 -34.39
C LYS A 605 -15.83 35.96 -35.71
N LYS A 606 -14.73 36.31 -36.42
CA LYS A 606 -14.36 35.60 -37.65
C LYS A 606 -13.72 34.26 -37.35
N LYS A 607 -12.88 34.18 -36.34
CA LYS A 607 -12.20 32.97 -35.90
C LYS A 607 -13.10 32.01 -35.12
N ALA A 608 -14.03 32.54 -34.34
CA ALA A 608 -14.96 31.81 -33.52
C ALA A 608 -16.21 31.29 -34.22
N LYS A 609 -16.40 31.60 -35.50
CA LYS A 609 -17.66 31.34 -36.25
C LYS A 609 -18.09 29.87 -36.23
N ASP A 610 -17.15 28.94 -36.24
CA ASP A 610 -17.41 27.50 -36.30
C ASP A 610 -17.33 26.83 -34.91
N ILE A 611 -17.10 27.60 -33.85
CA ILE A 611 -16.96 27.09 -32.49
C ILE A 611 -18.28 27.31 -31.75
N TYR A 612 -19.11 26.26 -31.72
CA TYR A 612 -20.38 26.31 -31.03
C TYR A 612 -20.68 25.01 -30.29
N PHE A 613 -20.84 25.13 -28.98
CA PHE A 613 -21.32 24.04 -28.14
C PHE A 613 -22.78 24.33 -27.70
N GLU A 614 -23.67 23.37 -27.84
CA GLU A 614 -25.04 23.48 -27.36
C GLU A 614 -25.07 23.33 -25.83
N HIS A 615 -24.14 22.53 -25.27
CA HIS A 615 -24.05 22.33 -23.86
C HIS A 615 -22.58 22.39 -23.39
N VAL A 616 -22.34 23.17 -22.33
CA VAL A 616 -21.06 23.24 -21.61
C VAL A 616 -21.30 22.83 -20.16
N LEU A 617 -20.76 21.65 -19.77
CA LEU A 617 -20.85 21.14 -18.42
C LEU A 617 -19.51 21.39 -17.72
N VAL A 618 -19.55 21.96 -16.52
CA VAL A 618 -18.35 22.37 -15.79
C VAL A 618 -18.31 21.70 -14.43
N ASP A 619 -17.28 20.89 -14.18
CA ASP A 619 -17.04 20.27 -12.86
C ASP A 619 -16.13 21.17 -12.01
N GLU A 620 -16.28 21.08 -10.68
CA GLU A 620 -15.53 21.85 -9.67
C GLU A 620 -15.50 23.38 -9.98
N ILE A 621 -16.66 23.92 -10.32
CA ILE A 621 -16.80 25.31 -10.79
C ILE A 621 -16.27 26.36 -9.80
N GLN A 622 -16.21 26.07 -8.50
CA GLN A 622 -15.73 26.97 -7.46
C GLN A 622 -14.22 27.26 -7.53
N ASP A 623 -13.47 26.52 -8.35
CA ASP A 623 -12.01 26.68 -8.48
C ASP A 623 -11.60 27.55 -9.67
N LEU A 624 -12.57 27.97 -10.47
CA LEU A 624 -12.32 28.79 -11.67
C LEU A 624 -11.91 30.21 -11.30
N SER A 625 -10.99 30.76 -12.08
CA SER A 625 -10.64 32.19 -12.05
C SER A 625 -11.59 33.02 -12.93
N PRO A 626 -11.66 34.36 -12.74
CA PRO A 626 -12.45 35.24 -13.58
C PRO A 626 -12.16 35.11 -15.08
N ILE A 627 -10.91 34.99 -15.48
CA ILE A 627 -10.58 34.83 -16.91
C ILE A 627 -11.08 33.47 -17.47
N GLN A 628 -11.08 32.41 -16.66
CA GLN A 628 -11.63 31.12 -17.06
C GLN A 628 -13.15 31.18 -17.17
N ILE A 629 -13.83 31.90 -16.28
CA ILE A 629 -15.26 32.15 -16.37
C ILE A 629 -15.58 32.93 -17.64
N GLU A 630 -14.78 33.95 -17.96
CA GLU A 630 -14.94 34.70 -19.20
C GLU A 630 -14.79 33.82 -20.46
N ALA A 631 -13.81 32.90 -20.46
CA ALA A 631 -13.66 31.93 -21.55
C ALA A 631 -14.90 31.04 -21.69
N ILE A 632 -15.49 30.56 -20.60
CA ILE A 632 -16.72 29.74 -20.62
C ILE A 632 -17.92 30.55 -21.16
N LYS A 633 -18.04 31.81 -20.77
CA LYS A 633 -19.10 32.70 -21.28
C LYS A 633 -19.04 32.85 -22.80
N LEU A 634 -17.83 32.95 -23.36
CA LEU A 634 -17.62 33.08 -24.80
C LEU A 634 -17.89 31.80 -25.60
N LEU A 635 -17.86 30.63 -24.95
CA LEU A 635 -18.18 29.33 -25.54
C LEU A 635 -19.70 29.07 -25.64
N LEU A 636 -20.53 29.90 -24.99
CA LEU A 636 -21.98 29.76 -24.88
C LEU A 636 -22.72 30.95 -25.50
N PRO A 637 -24.03 30.82 -25.82
CA PRO A 637 -24.89 31.96 -26.11
C PRO A 637 -24.87 32.98 -24.96
N ARG A 638 -25.15 34.26 -25.29
CA ARG A 638 -25.13 35.37 -24.31
C ARG A 638 -26.04 35.18 -23.10
N ASP A 639 -27.16 34.50 -23.29
CA ASP A 639 -28.13 34.17 -22.25
C ASP A 639 -27.69 33.00 -21.36
N GLY A 640 -26.57 32.37 -21.68
CA GLY A 640 -26.04 31.21 -20.96
C GLY A 640 -26.79 29.92 -21.20
N LYS A 641 -27.64 29.84 -22.20
CA LYS A 641 -28.34 28.61 -22.58
C LYS A 641 -27.35 27.48 -22.82
N GLY A 642 -27.63 26.32 -22.22
CA GLY A 642 -26.71 25.16 -22.28
C GLY A 642 -25.65 25.10 -21.19
N PHE A 643 -25.48 26.15 -20.36
CA PHE A 643 -24.58 26.14 -19.24
C PHE A 643 -25.09 25.24 -18.10
N PHE A 644 -24.21 24.34 -17.61
CA PHE A 644 -24.47 23.52 -16.44
C PHE A 644 -23.18 23.41 -15.59
N GLY A 645 -23.15 24.14 -14.47
CA GLY A 645 -22.05 24.11 -13.53
C GLY A 645 -22.40 23.26 -12.31
N ILE A 646 -21.43 22.47 -11.82
CA ILE A 646 -21.56 21.74 -10.57
C ILE A 646 -20.32 21.95 -9.70
N GLY A 647 -20.52 22.14 -8.39
CA GLY A 647 -19.38 22.34 -7.47
C GLY A 647 -19.79 22.56 -6.03
N ASP A 648 -18.78 22.77 -5.17
CA ASP A 648 -18.94 23.04 -3.74
C ASP A 648 -18.20 24.32 -3.33
N PRO A 649 -18.89 25.45 -3.11
CA PRO A 649 -18.25 26.67 -2.68
C PRO A 649 -17.45 26.54 -1.37
N ASN A 650 -17.82 25.60 -0.48
CA ASN A 650 -17.06 25.32 0.75
C ASN A 650 -15.73 24.62 0.50
N GLN A 651 -15.46 24.16 -0.73
CA GLN A 651 -14.19 23.57 -1.14
C GLN A 651 -13.34 24.50 -2.02
N ALA A 652 -13.65 25.81 -2.08
CA ALA A 652 -12.85 26.81 -2.78
C ALA A 652 -11.56 27.10 -2.00
N ILE A 653 -10.43 26.49 -2.40
CA ILE A 653 -9.12 26.57 -1.70
C ILE A 653 -7.99 27.04 -2.61
N TYR A 654 -8.31 27.65 -3.75
CA TYR A 654 -7.34 28.17 -4.74
C TYR A 654 -7.47 29.67 -4.97
N SER A 655 -7.99 30.42 -3.97
CA SER A 655 -8.12 31.88 -4.11
C SER A 655 -6.77 32.59 -4.23
N PHE A 656 -5.71 32.00 -3.68
CA PHE A 656 -4.34 32.46 -3.85
C PHE A 656 -3.82 32.36 -5.29
N ARG A 657 -4.42 31.52 -6.15
CA ARG A 657 -4.19 31.40 -7.60
C ARG A 657 -5.21 32.17 -8.44
N GLY A 658 -5.88 33.16 -7.87
CA GLY A 658 -6.90 33.93 -8.58
C GLY A 658 -8.29 33.32 -8.59
N GLY A 659 -8.52 32.15 -7.96
CA GLY A 659 -9.84 31.52 -7.84
C GLY A 659 -10.88 32.46 -7.21
N VAL A 660 -12.13 32.26 -7.59
CA VAL A 660 -13.26 33.09 -7.13
C VAL A 660 -13.70 32.65 -5.75
N ARG A 661 -13.82 33.58 -4.82
CA ARG A 661 -14.31 33.30 -3.45
C ARG A 661 -15.80 33.04 -3.41
N ASP A 662 -16.57 33.82 -4.18
CA ASP A 662 -18.03 33.70 -4.27
C ASP A 662 -18.50 33.49 -5.72
N ILE A 663 -18.37 32.26 -6.16
CA ILE A 663 -18.79 31.84 -7.50
C ILE A 663 -20.28 32.03 -7.71
N ILE A 664 -21.10 31.90 -6.65
CA ILE A 664 -22.57 32.05 -6.75
C ILE A 664 -22.95 33.46 -7.12
N SER A 665 -22.38 34.46 -6.44
CA SER A 665 -22.66 35.87 -6.73
C SER A 665 -22.20 36.26 -8.13
N ILE A 666 -21.02 35.78 -8.57
CA ILE A 666 -20.53 36.07 -9.92
C ILE A 666 -21.41 35.44 -10.98
N LEU A 667 -21.82 34.20 -10.82
CA LEU A 667 -22.70 33.55 -11.80
C LEU A 667 -24.08 34.18 -11.82
N LYS A 668 -24.63 34.67 -10.69
CA LYS A 668 -25.86 35.41 -10.66
C LYS A 668 -25.77 36.78 -11.36
N GLN A 669 -24.63 37.45 -11.24
CA GLN A 669 -24.37 38.68 -11.96
C GLN A 669 -24.22 38.42 -13.47
N THR A 670 -23.58 37.31 -13.84
CA THR A 670 -23.37 36.90 -15.22
C THR A 670 -24.65 36.44 -15.89
N TYR A 671 -25.43 35.64 -15.20
CA TYR A 671 -26.68 35.04 -15.66
C TYR A 671 -27.76 35.28 -14.61
N PRO A 672 -28.51 36.40 -14.70
CA PRO A 672 -29.53 36.77 -13.68
C PRO A 672 -30.62 35.72 -13.48
N HIS A 673 -30.87 34.90 -14.49
CA HIS A 673 -31.91 33.84 -14.47
C HIS A 673 -31.37 32.46 -14.19
N ILE A 674 -30.16 32.36 -13.65
CA ILE A 674 -29.52 31.05 -13.33
C ILE A 674 -30.36 30.29 -12.31
N GLU A 675 -30.70 29.05 -12.66
CA GLU A 675 -31.35 28.12 -11.73
C GLU A 675 -30.31 27.54 -10.76
N ILE A 676 -30.62 27.57 -9.48
CA ILE A 676 -29.71 27.01 -8.46
C ILE A 676 -30.35 25.79 -7.80
N MET A 677 -29.73 24.65 -7.98
CA MET A 677 -30.14 23.38 -7.40
C MET A 677 -29.12 22.92 -6.33
N SER A 678 -29.48 21.97 -5.49
CA SER A 678 -28.55 21.44 -4.48
C SER A 678 -28.69 19.94 -4.29
N LEU A 679 -27.52 19.24 -4.15
CA LEU A 679 -27.44 17.84 -3.77
C LEU A 679 -27.10 17.74 -2.28
N LYS A 680 -28.00 17.15 -1.47
CA LYS A 680 -27.89 17.11 -0.02
C LYS A 680 -27.42 15.77 0.51
N LYS A 681 -27.63 14.69 -0.23
CA LYS A 681 -27.35 13.32 0.22
C LYS A 681 -25.89 12.93 -0.02
N ASN A 682 -25.16 12.61 1.06
CA ASN A 682 -23.75 12.22 1.01
C ASN A 682 -23.58 10.71 0.95
N TYR A 683 -22.85 10.21 -0.03
CA TYR A 683 -22.57 8.79 -0.26
C TYR A 683 -21.17 8.36 0.14
N ARG A 684 -20.34 9.30 0.58
CA ARG A 684 -18.92 9.08 0.91
C ARG A 684 -18.68 8.87 2.39
N SER A 685 -19.00 9.90 3.18
CA SER A 685 -18.55 9.99 4.56
C SER A 685 -19.61 9.51 5.53
N ALA A 686 -19.17 8.89 6.62
CA ALA A 686 -20.03 8.52 7.73
C ALA A 686 -20.65 9.74 8.43
N GLN A 687 -21.85 9.59 9.00
CA GLN A 687 -22.60 10.70 9.59
C GLN A 687 -21.83 11.50 10.62
N LYS A 688 -21.08 10.84 11.52
CA LYS A 688 -20.28 11.55 12.54
C LYS A 688 -19.24 12.50 11.94
N ILE A 689 -18.66 12.14 10.77
CA ILE A 689 -17.68 13.01 10.09
C ILE A 689 -18.37 14.22 9.48
N ILE A 690 -19.58 14.05 8.93
CA ILE A 690 -20.40 15.14 8.40
C ILE A 690 -20.77 16.08 9.54
N ASP A 691 -21.28 15.55 10.65
CA ASP A 691 -21.70 16.32 11.81
C ASP A 691 -20.54 17.12 12.42
N LEU A 692 -19.33 16.53 12.43
CA LEU A 692 -18.11 17.18 12.91
C LEU A 692 -17.83 18.49 12.17
N CYS A 693 -17.91 18.48 10.84
CA CYS A 693 -17.52 19.61 10.00
C CYS A 693 -18.70 20.56 9.68
N THR A 694 -19.93 20.26 10.11
CA THR A 694 -21.10 21.12 9.90
C THR A 694 -20.87 22.58 10.29
N PRO A 695 -20.19 22.92 11.41
CA PRO A 695 -19.93 24.32 11.77
C PRO A 695 -19.01 25.08 10.80
N LEU A 696 -18.28 24.38 9.92
CA LEU A 696 -17.40 24.99 8.92
C LEU A 696 -18.11 25.24 7.57
N ILE A 697 -19.39 24.82 7.43
CA ILE A 697 -20.14 24.91 6.18
C ILE A 697 -20.86 26.27 6.13
N GLN A 698 -20.49 27.07 5.14
CA GLN A 698 -21.13 28.37 4.87
C GLN A 698 -22.29 28.28 3.86
N PHE A 699 -22.17 27.37 2.86
CA PHE A 699 -23.11 27.21 1.76
C PHE A 699 -23.61 25.76 1.66
N GLY A 700 -24.90 25.57 1.43
CA GLY A 700 -25.49 24.28 1.10
C GLY A 700 -25.24 23.19 2.14
N LYS A 701 -26.07 23.04 3.14
CA LYS A 701 -25.91 22.00 4.17
C LYS A 701 -26.15 20.61 3.58
N SER A 702 -25.08 19.81 3.39
CA SER A 702 -25.18 18.36 3.22
C SER A 702 -25.56 17.75 4.57
N THR A 703 -26.70 17.05 4.67
CA THR A 703 -27.28 16.73 5.96
C THR A 703 -27.38 15.25 6.26
N LEU A 704 -27.38 14.38 5.29
CA LEU A 704 -27.64 12.96 5.50
C LEU A 704 -26.60 12.07 4.83
N SER A 705 -25.92 11.26 5.64
CA SER A 705 -25.10 10.16 5.14
C SER A 705 -25.97 8.96 4.76
N THR A 706 -25.63 8.30 3.66
CA THR A 706 -26.20 6.99 3.28
C THR A 706 -25.34 5.83 3.81
N SER A 707 -24.19 6.13 4.39
CA SER A 707 -23.29 5.11 4.91
C SER A 707 -23.92 4.39 6.11
N LYS A 708 -23.95 3.05 6.05
CA LYS A 708 -24.32 2.21 7.19
C LYS A 708 -23.28 2.28 8.34
N ASN A 709 -22.07 2.74 8.05
CA ASN A 709 -21.01 2.91 9.03
C ASN A 709 -21.23 4.19 9.84
N LYS A 710 -21.28 4.07 11.18
CA LYS A 710 -21.45 5.22 12.09
C LYS A 710 -20.25 6.17 12.09
N GLY A 711 -19.09 5.71 11.63
CA GLY A 711 -17.83 6.47 11.63
C GLY A 711 -17.15 6.55 13.00
N GLU A 712 -15.83 6.75 12.96
CA GLU A 712 -14.99 6.91 14.15
C GLU A 712 -14.11 8.15 14.03
N ILE A 713 -14.06 8.96 15.07
CA ILE A 713 -13.25 10.17 15.14
C ILE A 713 -12.32 10.04 16.34
N TYR A 714 -11.03 10.26 16.14
CA TYR A 714 -10.01 10.23 17.17
C TYR A 714 -9.33 11.58 17.29
N LEU A 715 -9.09 12.03 18.52
CA LEU A 715 -8.30 13.22 18.82
C LEU A 715 -7.12 12.85 19.72
N TYR A 716 -5.90 13.07 19.25
CA TYR A 716 -4.69 12.75 19.98
C TYR A 716 -3.87 14.00 20.29
N LYS A 717 -3.56 14.19 21.59
CA LYS A 717 -2.62 15.19 22.07
C LYS A 717 -1.25 14.55 22.29
N ALA A 718 -0.26 14.95 21.52
CA ALA A 718 1.12 14.49 21.64
C ALA A 718 2.00 15.46 22.42
N PRO A 719 2.92 15.01 23.27
CA PRO A 719 3.94 15.88 23.89
C PRO A 719 4.93 16.45 22.88
N THR A 720 5.28 15.68 21.84
CA THR A 720 6.23 16.06 20.77
C THR A 720 5.75 15.60 19.42
N SER A 721 6.24 16.28 18.35
CA SER A 721 5.98 15.87 16.97
C SER A 721 6.46 14.44 16.65
N THR A 722 7.56 13.99 17.26
CA THR A 722 8.05 12.61 17.09
C THR A 722 7.10 11.58 17.71
N MET A 723 6.52 11.87 18.85
CA MET A 723 5.51 11.00 19.48
C MET A 723 4.20 11.00 18.67
N GLU A 724 3.83 12.15 18.08
CA GLU A 724 2.71 12.24 17.16
C GLU A 724 2.92 11.32 15.95
N ALA A 725 4.04 11.46 15.25
CA ALA A 725 4.39 10.64 14.09
C ALA A 725 4.45 9.13 14.43
N THR A 726 5.01 8.78 15.58
CA THR A 726 5.03 7.39 16.07
C THR A 726 3.63 6.86 16.35
N TRP A 727 2.75 7.70 16.92
CA TRP A 727 1.36 7.31 17.18
C TRP A 727 0.60 7.09 15.87
N ILE A 728 0.77 8.00 14.90
CA ILE A 728 0.17 7.86 13.56
C ILE A 728 0.58 6.52 12.94
N ALA A 729 1.88 6.22 12.89
CA ALA A 729 2.39 4.97 12.33
C ALA A 729 1.83 3.73 13.05
N ARG A 730 1.68 3.78 14.39
CA ARG A 730 1.05 2.70 15.17
C ARG A 730 -0.43 2.54 14.86
N GLN A 731 -1.19 3.64 14.66
CA GLN A 731 -2.59 3.55 14.29
C GLN A 731 -2.76 3.00 12.87
N ILE A 732 -1.95 3.48 11.92
CA ILE A 732 -1.95 2.96 10.53
C ILE A 732 -1.65 1.46 10.53
N LYS A 733 -0.63 1.02 11.29
CA LYS A 733 -0.33 -0.41 11.44
C LYS A 733 -1.53 -1.21 11.97
N LYS A 734 -2.28 -0.67 12.94
CA LYS A 734 -3.50 -1.31 13.44
C LYS A 734 -4.61 -1.36 12.39
N LEU A 735 -4.74 -0.34 11.54
CA LEU A 735 -5.75 -0.27 10.48
C LEU A 735 -5.45 -1.25 9.35
N ILE A 736 -4.19 -1.36 8.94
CA ILE A 736 -3.74 -2.35 7.96
C ILE A 736 -3.93 -3.76 8.54
N GLY A 737 -3.74 -3.91 9.86
CA GLY A 737 -3.94 -5.13 10.62
C GLY A 737 -2.65 -5.85 10.93
N ALA A 738 -2.81 -6.98 11.66
CA ALA A 738 -1.72 -7.77 12.16
C ALA A 738 -0.73 -8.15 11.07
N THR A 739 0.52 -8.14 11.43
CA THR A 739 1.65 -8.56 10.61
C THR A 739 2.12 -9.97 10.99
N SER A 740 1.42 -10.61 11.92
CA SER A 740 1.67 -11.99 12.34
C SER A 740 0.35 -12.67 12.73
N HIS A 741 0.30 -13.98 12.60
CA HIS A 741 -0.82 -14.81 13.06
C HIS A 741 -1.18 -14.54 14.52
N MET A 742 -0.18 -14.27 15.37
CA MET A 742 -0.36 -14.02 16.80
C MET A 742 -1.09 -12.70 17.10
N GLU A 743 -0.93 -11.66 16.25
CA GLU A 743 -1.69 -10.40 16.35
C GLU A 743 -3.11 -10.56 15.77
N ALA A 744 -3.27 -11.42 14.75
CA ALA A 744 -4.57 -11.77 14.19
C ALA A 744 -5.45 -12.52 15.20
N ASP A 745 -4.85 -13.40 16.01
CA ASP A 745 -5.50 -14.18 17.07
C ASP A 745 -6.13 -13.33 18.18
N ILE A 746 -5.63 -12.10 18.40
CA ILE A 746 -6.16 -11.19 19.43
C ILE A 746 -7.41 -10.44 18.92
N GLY A 747 -7.92 -10.75 17.72
CA GLY A 747 -9.17 -10.21 17.17
C GLY A 747 -9.09 -8.74 16.72
N LYS A 748 -7.88 -8.20 16.53
CA LYS A 748 -7.64 -6.81 16.08
C LYS A 748 -7.19 -6.75 14.63
N THR A 749 -7.84 -7.47 13.77
CA THR A 749 -7.53 -7.45 12.33
C THR A 749 -8.08 -6.19 11.68
N GLY A 750 -7.21 -5.27 11.34
CA GLY A 750 -7.53 -4.19 10.42
C GLY A 750 -7.86 -4.76 9.03
N GLN A 751 -8.82 -4.13 8.35
CA GLN A 751 -9.27 -4.53 7.01
C GLN A 751 -9.12 -3.38 6.01
N ILE A 752 -8.15 -2.47 6.23
CA ILE A 752 -7.96 -1.29 5.40
C ILE A 752 -6.67 -1.47 4.60
N SER A 753 -6.76 -1.35 3.27
CA SER A 753 -5.57 -1.37 2.42
C SER A 753 -4.68 -0.16 2.67
N PRO A 754 -3.36 -0.26 2.52
CA PRO A 754 -2.48 0.90 2.55
C PRO A 754 -2.94 2.04 1.63
N SER A 755 -3.44 1.73 0.43
CA SER A 755 -3.95 2.73 -0.53
C SER A 755 -5.23 3.45 -0.09
N ASP A 756 -5.97 2.89 0.86
CA ASP A 756 -7.18 3.50 1.43
C ASP A 756 -6.89 4.38 2.67
N ILE A 757 -5.61 4.61 2.99
CA ILE A 757 -5.17 5.41 4.14
C ILE A 757 -4.37 6.62 3.65
N ALA A 758 -4.70 7.81 4.15
CA ALA A 758 -3.93 9.02 3.89
C ALA A 758 -3.51 9.74 5.16
N VAL A 759 -2.33 10.37 5.10
CA VAL A 759 -1.85 11.36 6.05
C VAL A 759 -1.76 12.70 5.34
N LEU A 760 -2.62 13.64 5.70
CA LEU A 760 -2.77 14.91 5.02
C LEU A 760 -2.17 16.03 5.88
N VAL A 761 -1.12 16.66 5.36
CA VAL A 761 -0.39 17.72 6.07
C VAL A 761 -0.65 19.09 5.45
N ARG A 762 -0.46 20.17 6.24
CA ARG A 762 -0.64 21.53 5.73
C ARG A 762 0.42 21.91 4.69
N PHE A 763 1.68 21.53 4.92
CA PHE A 763 2.80 21.79 3.99
C PHE A 763 3.85 20.67 4.05
N LYS A 764 4.63 20.55 2.96
CA LYS A 764 5.56 19.44 2.72
C LYS A 764 6.62 19.23 3.81
N ALA A 765 7.07 20.30 4.50
CA ALA A 765 8.09 20.18 5.56
C ALA A 765 7.67 19.31 6.77
N LEU A 766 6.38 18.97 6.89
CA LEU A 766 5.87 18.05 7.92
C LEU A 766 6.01 16.58 7.54
N ILE A 767 6.25 16.27 6.26
CA ILE A 767 6.26 14.90 5.70
C ILE A 767 7.41 14.05 6.25
N PRO A 768 8.69 14.51 6.27
CA PRO A 768 9.84 13.63 6.55
C PRO A 768 9.73 12.89 7.88
N GLN A 769 9.26 13.56 8.94
CA GLN A 769 9.14 12.96 10.26
C GLN A 769 8.09 11.84 10.31
N ILE A 770 6.99 12.01 9.58
CA ILE A 770 5.91 11.02 9.48
C ILE A 770 6.39 9.84 8.64
N LYS A 771 7.00 10.11 7.48
CA LYS A 771 7.59 9.09 6.61
C LYS A 771 8.58 8.22 7.38
N ASN A 772 9.56 8.82 8.05
CA ASN A 772 10.54 8.07 8.84
C ASN A 772 9.90 7.18 9.93
N SER A 773 8.76 7.59 10.49
CA SER A 773 8.07 6.77 11.50
C SER A 773 7.32 5.60 10.87
N LEU A 774 6.80 5.75 9.66
CA LEU A 774 6.17 4.68 8.88
C LEU A 774 7.23 3.67 8.38
N ASP A 775 8.32 4.18 7.81
CA ASP A 775 9.44 3.37 7.33
C ASP A 775 10.03 2.49 8.45
N LYS A 776 10.22 3.03 9.66
CA LYS A 776 10.66 2.26 10.84
C LYS A 776 9.69 1.14 11.26
N MET A 777 8.45 1.20 10.84
CA MET A 777 7.43 0.18 11.12
C MET A 777 7.17 -0.75 9.92
N GLY A 778 7.92 -0.59 8.83
CA GLY A 778 7.77 -1.37 7.61
C GLY A 778 6.47 -1.09 6.87
N ILE A 779 5.90 0.13 7.00
CA ILE A 779 4.65 0.50 6.34
C ILE A 779 4.98 1.21 5.03
N PRO A 780 4.62 0.64 3.87
CA PRO A 780 4.88 1.27 2.59
C PRO A 780 4.09 2.58 2.46
N CYS A 781 4.77 3.68 2.12
CA CYS A 781 4.13 4.97 1.95
C CYS A 781 4.63 5.68 0.68
N SER A 782 3.76 6.51 0.10
CA SER A 782 4.08 7.42 -1.00
C SER A 782 4.03 8.85 -0.51
N THR A 783 4.97 9.65 -0.98
CA THR A 783 5.01 11.10 -0.75
C THR A 783 4.92 11.81 -2.11
N PRO A 784 4.52 13.10 -2.15
CA PRO A 784 4.62 13.87 -3.38
C PRO A 784 6.08 13.85 -3.84
N GLU A 785 6.33 13.15 -4.92
CA GLU A 785 7.66 13.03 -5.48
C GLU A 785 8.07 14.39 -6.05
N GLU A 786 9.32 14.80 -5.79
CA GLU A 786 10.00 15.71 -6.67
C GLU A 786 10.22 14.96 -7.99
N MET A 787 9.80 15.53 -9.10
CA MET A 787 10.00 14.97 -10.43
C MET A 787 11.45 14.51 -10.58
N ASN A 788 11.65 13.23 -10.90
CA ASN A 788 12.99 12.72 -11.13
C ASN A 788 13.59 13.46 -12.31
N PHE A 789 14.88 13.80 -12.23
CA PHE A 789 15.52 14.60 -13.29
C PHE A 789 15.41 13.95 -14.67
N TYR A 790 15.31 12.62 -14.75
CA TYR A 790 15.17 11.88 -16.01
C TYR A 790 13.71 11.83 -16.54
N GLU A 791 12.72 12.32 -15.77
CA GLU A 791 11.33 12.52 -16.20
C GLU A 791 11.08 13.96 -16.69
N ASP A 792 12.04 14.87 -16.49
CA ASP A 792 11.98 16.23 -16.96
C ASP A 792 12.06 16.28 -18.49
N PRO A 793 11.08 16.88 -19.21
CA PRO A 793 11.06 16.90 -20.67
C PRO A 793 12.33 17.52 -21.32
N ALA A 794 12.92 18.54 -20.68
CA ALA A 794 14.16 19.15 -21.18
C ALA A 794 15.35 18.20 -21.00
N MET A 795 15.38 17.45 -19.89
CA MET A 795 16.37 16.39 -19.67
C MET A 795 16.17 15.22 -20.64
N GLU A 796 14.93 14.83 -20.91
CA GLU A 796 14.65 13.78 -21.91
C GLU A 796 15.16 14.16 -23.30
N LYS A 797 14.96 15.42 -23.71
CA LYS A 797 15.54 15.96 -24.95
C LYS A 797 17.08 15.93 -24.90
N PHE A 798 17.68 16.31 -23.78
CA PHE A 798 19.12 16.25 -23.57
C PHE A 798 19.67 14.83 -23.73
N PHE A 799 19.05 13.84 -23.11
CA PHE A 799 19.44 12.43 -23.23
C PHE A 799 19.28 11.91 -24.66
N LYS A 800 18.18 12.21 -25.34
CA LYS A 800 17.97 11.80 -26.74
C LYS A 800 19.08 12.32 -27.66
N LEU A 801 19.48 13.57 -27.46
CA LEU A 801 20.57 14.18 -28.23
C LEU A 801 21.95 13.60 -27.89
N THR A 802 22.18 13.30 -26.61
CA THR A 802 23.42 12.65 -26.15
C THR A 802 23.50 11.20 -26.66
N ILE A 803 22.40 10.45 -26.64
CA ILE A 803 22.34 9.08 -27.19
C ILE A 803 22.55 9.11 -28.73
N ALA A 804 21.96 10.07 -29.44
CA ALA A 804 22.18 10.23 -30.88
C ALA A 804 23.66 10.45 -31.22
N SER A 805 24.40 11.15 -30.35
CA SER A 805 25.85 11.33 -30.49
C SER A 805 26.64 10.03 -30.37
N LEU A 806 26.22 9.07 -29.50
CA LEU A 806 26.79 7.72 -29.43
C LEU A 806 26.68 6.97 -30.76
N LEU A 807 25.65 7.26 -31.53
CA LEU A 807 25.40 6.70 -32.86
C LEU A 807 26.03 7.54 -34.00
N ASN A 808 26.98 8.43 -33.67
CA ASN A 808 27.59 9.37 -34.61
C ASN A 808 26.58 10.26 -35.35
N ALA A 809 25.47 10.61 -34.70
CA ALA A 809 24.39 11.43 -35.21
C ALA A 809 24.08 12.61 -34.28
N GLY A 810 23.42 13.63 -34.81
CA GLY A 810 22.93 14.75 -34.01
C GLY A 810 23.98 15.86 -33.73
N PRO A 811 23.60 16.85 -32.91
CA PRO A 811 24.38 18.08 -32.71
C PRO A 811 25.69 17.88 -31.94
N PHE A 812 25.83 16.80 -31.20
CA PHE A 812 27.01 16.43 -30.42
C PHE A 812 27.92 15.42 -31.12
N LYS A 813 27.75 15.23 -32.44
CA LYS A 813 28.60 14.35 -33.26
C LYS A 813 30.07 14.71 -33.11
N GLY A 814 30.92 13.72 -32.81
CA GLY A 814 32.35 13.85 -32.68
C GLY A 814 32.82 14.43 -31.32
N ILE A 815 31.92 14.60 -30.36
CA ILE A 815 32.29 15.00 -28.99
C ILE A 815 32.43 13.73 -28.13
N ASP A 816 33.49 13.74 -27.33
CA ASP A 816 33.62 12.73 -26.28
C ASP A 816 32.54 12.97 -25.21
N ILE A 817 31.55 12.08 -25.20
CA ILE A 817 30.40 12.18 -24.30
C ILE A 817 30.74 11.90 -22.83
N SER A 818 31.95 11.43 -22.53
CA SER A 818 32.46 11.38 -21.14
C SER A 818 32.83 12.79 -20.64
N ASN A 819 33.03 13.75 -21.56
CA ASN A 819 33.35 15.12 -21.20
C ASN A 819 32.12 16.03 -21.17
N LEU A 820 31.42 16.00 -20.03
CA LEU A 820 30.20 16.81 -19.83
C LEU A 820 30.42 18.33 -20.10
N LYS A 821 31.59 18.85 -19.78
CA LYS A 821 31.92 20.28 -20.04
C LYS A 821 31.90 20.61 -21.52
N GLU A 822 32.35 19.70 -22.35
CA GLU A 822 32.39 19.89 -23.81
C GLU A 822 30.99 19.81 -24.41
N ILE A 823 30.15 18.88 -23.89
CA ILE A 823 28.71 18.79 -24.24
C ILE A 823 28.00 20.09 -23.83
N GLU A 824 28.21 20.57 -22.59
CA GLU A 824 27.65 21.86 -22.12
C GLU A 824 28.06 23.03 -23.01
N LYS A 825 29.33 23.10 -23.36
CA LYS A 825 29.87 24.14 -24.23
C LYS A 825 29.20 24.11 -25.60
N ARG A 826 29.17 22.94 -26.23
CA ARG A 826 28.58 22.76 -27.57
C ARG A 826 27.08 23.04 -27.59
N ALA A 827 26.37 22.60 -26.57
CA ALA A 827 24.94 22.84 -26.44
C ALA A 827 24.61 24.34 -26.29
N LYS A 828 25.49 25.10 -25.61
CA LYS A 828 25.39 26.55 -25.48
C LYS A 828 25.73 27.25 -26.79
N GLU A 829 26.82 26.86 -27.45
CA GLU A 829 27.24 27.42 -28.73
C GLU A 829 26.18 27.26 -29.84
N MET A 830 25.51 26.11 -29.85
CA MET A 830 24.45 25.82 -30.81
C MET A 830 23.05 26.29 -30.37
N ASN A 831 22.93 26.91 -29.21
CA ASN A 831 21.68 27.44 -28.67
C ASN A 831 20.57 26.37 -28.58
N ILE A 832 20.94 25.07 -28.30
CA ILE A 832 20.02 23.93 -28.29
C ILE A 832 19.10 23.96 -27.05
N PHE A 833 19.65 24.48 -25.94
CA PHE A 833 18.97 24.63 -24.67
C PHE A 833 19.13 26.05 -24.14
N ASP A 834 18.09 26.54 -23.48
CA ASP A 834 18.18 27.82 -22.77
C ASP A 834 19.27 27.74 -21.68
N PRO A 835 20.05 28.82 -21.47
CA PRO A 835 21.04 28.87 -20.39
C PRO A 835 20.53 28.48 -19.02
N ILE A 836 19.24 28.70 -18.75
CA ILE A 836 18.53 28.32 -17.51
C ILE A 836 18.48 26.82 -17.34
N PHE A 837 18.43 26.03 -18.43
CA PHE A 837 18.45 24.56 -18.37
C PHE A 837 19.65 24.06 -17.56
N PHE A 838 20.84 24.60 -17.77
CA PHE A 838 22.08 24.19 -17.09
C PHE A 838 22.14 24.62 -15.61
N THR A 839 21.24 25.49 -15.19
CA THR A 839 21.11 25.92 -13.79
C THR A 839 19.88 25.27 -13.10
N SER A 840 19.08 24.53 -13.86
CA SER A 840 17.87 23.88 -13.36
C SER A 840 18.17 22.83 -12.27
N PRO A 841 17.25 22.59 -11.34
CA PRO A 841 17.41 21.54 -10.33
C PRO A 841 17.60 20.15 -10.94
N SER A 842 16.90 19.86 -12.05
CA SER A 842 17.01 18.59 -12.78
C SER A 842 18.41 18.41 -13.36
N TYR A 843 18.95 19.44 -14.00
CA TYR A 843 20.30 19.38 -14.55
C TYR A 843 21.37 19.28 -13.45
N LYS A 844 21.22 19.98 -12.34
CA LYS A 844 22.13 19.86 -11.18
C LYS A 844 22.14 18.46 -10.58
N LYS A 845 20.98 17.85 -10.43
CA LYS A 845 20.86 16.44 -9.98
C LYS A 845 21.52 15.48 -10.97
N PHE A 846 21.28 15.67 -12.25
CA PHE A 846 21.94 14.93 -13.33
C PHE A 846 23.46 15.05 -13.22
N LYS A 847 23.98 16.26 -13.14
CA LYS A 847 25.43 16.54 -13.09
C LYS A 847 26.08 15.88 -11.88
N SER A 848 25.48 16.00 -10.71
CA SER A 848 25.95 15.33 -9.48
C SER A 848 25.99 13.81 -9.65
N LYS A 849 24.96 13.22 -10.28
CA LYS A 849 24.91 11.77 -10.51
C LYS A 849 25.90 11.31 -11.58
N PHE A 850 26.10 12.13 -12.61
CA PHE A 850 27.13 11.87 -13.61
C PHE A 850 28.54 11.90 -13.02
N GLU A 851 28.85 12.88 -12.16
CA GLU A 851 30.13 13.00 -11.46
C GLU A 851 30.37 11.80 -10.54
N GLU A 852 29.31 11.26 -9.87
CA GLU A 852 29.40 10.07 -9.05
C GLU A 852 29.71 8.79 -9.86
N LEU A 853 29.09 8.63 -11.02
CA LEU A 853 29.25 7.43 -11.85
C LEU A 853 30.43 7.49 -12.82
N GLY A 854 30.88 8.69 -13.17
CA GLY A 854 32.05 8.98 -14.01
C GLY A 854 31.95 8.57 -15.49
N ASP A 855 30.79 8.04 -15.91
CA ASP A 855 30.57 7.49 -17.25
C ASP A 855 29.10 7.62 -17.67
N ILE A 856 28.88 8.12 -18.90
CA ILE A 856 27.52 8.32 -19.42
C ILE A 856 26.78 7.00 -19.65
N ASN A 857 27.46 5.94 -20.07
CA ASN A 857 26.81 4.64 -20.27
C ASN A 857 26.34 4.04 -18.94
N LYS A 858 27.17 4.19 -17.89
CA LYS A 858 26.76 3.80 -16.54
C LYS A 858 25.56 4.61 -16.06
N LEU A 859 25.52 5.91 -16.38
CA LEU A 859 24.39 6.76 -16.04
C LEU A 859 23.12 6.38 -16.81
N LEU A 860 23.22 6.11 -18.12
CA LEU A 860 22.08 5.70 -18.93
C LEU A 860 21.53 4.34 -18.47
N ASN A 861 22.40 3.39 -18.16
CA ASN A 861 22.01 2.12 -17.56
C ASN A 861 21.34 2.32 -16.17
N TRP A 862 21.90 3.22 -15.37
CA TRP A 862 21.28 3.56 -14.08
C TRP A 862 19.90 4.18 -14.27
N ILE A 863 19.72 5.11 -15.23
CA ILE A 863 18.40 5.71 -15.54
C ILE A 863 17.41 4.66 -16.01
N ALA A 864 17.83 3.75 -16.89
CA ALA A 864 16.97 2.66 -17.36
C ALA A 864 16.48 1.79 -16.20
N LEU A 865 17.37 1.42 -15.27
CA LEU A 865 17.03 0.69 -14.06
C LEU A 865 16.09 1.50 -13.14
N GLN A 866 16.32 2.83 -12.99
CA GLN A 866 15.42 3.65 -12.18
C GLN A 866 14.02 3.74 -12.78
N LYS A 867 13.87 3.88 -14.10
CA LYS A 867 12.57 3.86 -14.79
C LYS A 867 11.83 2.53 -14.59
N GLU A 868 12.54 1.41 -14.62
CA GLU A 868 11.98 0.09 -14.29
C GLU A 868 11.48 0.06 -12.83
N TYR A 869 12.30 0.54 -11.89
CA TYR A 869 11.95 0.61 -10.47
C TYR A 869 10.76 1.53 -10.21
N ASP A 870 10.69 2.69 -10.86
CA ASP A 870 9.56 3.61 -10.73
C ASP A 870 8.25 2.96 -11.21
N THR A 871 8.32 2.18 -12.30
CA THR A 871 7.17 1.43 -12.83
C THR A 871 6.68 0.40 -11.81
N ILE A 872 7.58 -0.37 -11.20
CA ILE A 872 7.27 -1.34 -10.15
C ILE A 872 6.71 -0.63 -8.91
N SER A 873 7.34 0.47 -8.50
CA SER A 873 6.90 1.26 -7.34
C SER A 873 5.49 1.85 -7.52
N LYS A 874 5.11 2.24 -8.75
CA LYS A 874 3.76 2.74 -9.08
C LYS A 874 2.69 1.64 -9.03
N LYS A 875 3.05 0.37 -9.27
CA LYS A 875 2.14 -0.79 -9.14
C LYS A 875 1.80 -1.10 -7.67
N ALA A 876 2.61 -0.70 -6.71
CA ALA A 876 2.42 -1.00 -5.30
C ALA A 876 1.43 -0.03 -4.61
N GLN A 877 0.53 -0.58 -3.82
CA GLN A 877 -0.41 0.18 -3.00
C GLN A 877 0.27 0.66 -1.72
N LYS A 878 0.31 1.98 -1.52
CA LYS A 878 1.05 2.64 -0.45
C LYS A 878 0.14 3.59 0.33
N VAL A 879 0.47 3.84 1.60
CA VAL A 879 -0.15 4.90 2.39
C VAL A 879 0.18 6.25 1.76
N CYS A 880 -0.83 7.04 1.43
CA CYS A 880 -0.64 8.34 0.79
C CYS A 880 -0.26 9.39 1.84
N ILE A 881 0.93 9.99 1.74
CA ILE A 881 1.30 11.17 2.54
C ILE A 881 1.34 12.36 1.58
N THR A 882 0.44 13.32 1.75
CA THR A 882 0.37 14.47 0.84
C THR A 882 -0.13 15.73 1.56
N THR A 883 -0.14 16.87 0.87
CA THR A 883 -0.75 18.08 1.43
C THR A 883 -2.26 18.04 1.33
N ILE A 884 -2.95 18.78 2.21
CA ILE A 884 -4.42 18.88 2.15
C ILE A 884 -4.86 19.42 0.79
N HIS A 885 -4.16 20.40 0.22
CA HIS A 885 -4.45 20.95 -1.12
C HIS A 885 -4.39 19.86 -2.21
N ALA A 886 -3.31 19.09 -2.23
CA ALA A 886 -3.14 18.04 -3.23
C ALA A 886 -4.08 16.84 -3.04
N SER A 887 -4.72 16.71 -1.87
CA SER A 887 -5.71 15.67 -1.59
C SER A 887 -7.10 15.99 -2.14
N LYS A 888 -7.31 17.20 -2.68
CA LYS A 888 -8.60 17.59 -3.26
C LYS A 888 -8.96 16.65 -4.43
N GLY A 889 -10.20 16.20 -4.48
CA GLY A 889 -10.64 15.17 -5.43
C GLY A 889 -10.46 13.74 -4.96
N LEU A 890 -9.49 13.46 -4.08
CA LEU A 890 -9.24 12.13 -3.54
C LEU A 890 -10.18 11.78 -2.37
N GLU A 891 -10.23 10.49 -2.02
CA GLU A 891 -11.03 9.99 -0.90
C GLU A 891 -10.43 8.70 -0.33
N PHE A 892 -10.45 8.56 1.00
CA PHE A 892 -9.79 7.47 1.71
C PHE A 892 -10.69 6.90 2.80
N GLU A 893 -10.54 5.63 3.10
CA GLU A 893 -11.27 4.99 4.19
C GLU A 893 -10.88 5.57 5.56
N ALA A 894 -9.58 5.83 5.74
CA ALA A 894 -9.02 6.45 6.94
C ALA A 894 -8.12 7.65 6.60
N VAL A 895 -8.35 8.77 7.27
CA VAL A 895 -7.57 10.00 7.09
C VAL A 895 -6.95 10.43 8.41
N PHE A 896 -5.67 10.77 8.37
CA PHE A 896 -4.91 11.38 9.46
C PHE A 896 -4.64 12.84 9.13
N LEU A 897 -5.01 13.74 10.04
CA LEU A 897 -4.73 15.18 9.98
C LEU A 897 -3.84 15.54 11.17
N PRO A 898 -2.52 15.47 11.01
CA PRO A 898 -1.55 15.88 12.05
C PRO A 898 -1.33 17.38 12.06
N ALA A 899 -0.62 17.84 13.09
CA ALA A 899 -0.17 19.22 13.24
C ALA A 899 -1.33 20.25 13.26
N LEU A 900 -2.46 19.88 13.87
CA LEU A 900 -3.60 20.79 14.06
C LEU A 900 -3.30 21.79 15.19
N GLU A 901 -2.35 22.67 14.92
CA GLU A 901 -1.76 23.61 15.88
C GLU A 901 -1.93 25.06 15.40
N GLN A 902 -1.99 25.97 16.34
CA GLN A 902 -1.97 27.40 16.04
C GLN A 902 -0.72 27.75 15.22
N ASN A 903 -0.81 28.62 14.23
CA ASN A 903 0.20 29.05 13.27
C ASN A 903 0.55 28.00 12.21
N ILE A 904 0.01 26.78 12.30
CA ILE A 904 0.10 25.75 11.25
C ILE A 904 -1.24 25.61 10.53
N ILE A 905 -2.35 25.51 11.26
CA ILE A 905 -3.71 25.59 10.75
C ILE A 905 -4.52 26.47 11.72
N PRO A 906 -4.78 27.76 11.39
CA PRO A 906 -4.39 28.47 10.16
C PRO A 906 -2.88 28.70 10.04
N PHE A 907 -2.37 28.73 8.80
CA PHE A 907 -0.95 28.96 8.54
C PHE A 907 -0.60 30.45 8.66
N CYS A 908 0.39 30.76 9.49
CA CYS A 908 0.91 32.11 9.66
C CYS A 908 2.41 32.14 9.30
N LYS A 909 2.73 32.68 8.12
CA LYS A 909 4.11 32.76 7.59
C LYS A 909 5.06 33.53 8.51
N GLU A 910 4.57 34.60 9.13
CA GLU A 910 5.35 35.47 9.99
C GLU A 910 5.82 34.79 11.28
N ALA A 911 5.09 33.82 11.78
CA ALA A 911 5.51 33.02 12.93
C ALA A 911 6.79 32.21 12.68
N PHE A 912 7.16 32.00 11.40
CA PHE A 912 8.34 31.24 10.98
C PHE A 912 9.43 32.10 10.36
N SER A 913 9.17 33.37 10.05
CA SER A 913 10.18 34.30 9.51
C SER A 913 11.20 34.70 10.58
N THR A 914 12.47 34.68 10.23
CA THR A 914 13.53 35.26 11.05
C THR A 914 13.52 36.78 10.85
N GLY A 915 13.15 37.56 11.82
CA GLY A 915 13.50 38.96 11.78
C GLY A 915 15.02 39.11 11.62
N LYS A 916 15.48 39.59 10.45
CA LYS A 916 16.81 40.14 10.34
C LYS A 916 16.85 41.42 11.17
N ARG A 917 17.23 41.30 12.45
CA ARG A 917 17.87 42.42 13.14
C ARG A 917 19.37 42.19 13.01
N SER A 918 20.04 43.12 12.38
CA SER A 918 21.50 43.23 12.40
C SER A 918 21.89 43.43 13.86
N PHE A 919 22.46 42.44 14.49
CA PHE A 919 23.17 42.58 15.76
C PHE A 919 24.60 42.90 15.44
N SER A 920 25.09 44.09 15.82
CA SER A 920 26.49 44.39 16.00
C SER A 920 27.04 43.48 17.12
N ASP A 921 28.25 42.96 16.90
CA ASP A 921 28.99 42.17 17.91
C ASP A 921 29.03 42.91 19.26
N GLY A 922 28.55 42.31 20.32
CA GLY A 922 28.87 42.76 21.65
C GLY A 922 27.85 42.55 22.77
N ASP A 923 26.64 42.05 22.59
CA ASP A 923 25.72 41.87 23.73
C ASP A 923 25.16 40.46 23.88
N LEU A 924 25.73 39.75 24.86
CA LEU A 924 25.16 38.52 25.43
C LEU A 924 23.97 38.88 26.33
N VAL A 925 22.80 39.08 25.79
CA VAL A 925 21.55 39.17 26.55
C VAL A 925 20.86 37.84 26.59
N LYS A 926 20.75 37.26 27.76
CA LYS A 926 19.88 36.10 28.06
C LYS A 926 18.44 36.44 27.68
N VAL A 927 17.97 35.96 26.54
CA VAL A 927 16.58 36.11 26.14
C VAL A 927 15.74 35.09 26.92
N GLN A 928 14.89 35.61 27.81
CA GLN A 928 13.89 34.80 28.51
C GLN A 928 12.85 34.22 27.54
N PRO A 929 12.32 32.98 27.78
CA PRO A 929 11.38 32.31 26.90
C PRO A 929 9.97 32.94 26.77
N SER A 930 9.72 34.04 27.40
CA SER A 930 8.36 34.64 27.55
C SER A 930 7.95 35.65 26.48
N MET A 931 8.76 35.92 25.48
CA MET A 931 8.48 36.96 24.45
C MET A 931 8.04 36.47 23.08
N PHE A 932 7.52 35.24 22.95
CA PHE A 932 6.75 34.87 21.75
C PHE A 932 5.26 35.13 22.03
N ASN A 933 4.84 36.35 21.81
CA ASN A 933 3.49 36.80 22.09
C ASN A 933 2.51 36.24 21.06
N VAL A 934 1.66 35.34 21.50
CA VAL A 934 0.60 34.65 20.75
C VAL A 934 -0.46 35.62 20.20
N GLN A 935 -0.45 36.86 20.60
CA GLN A 935 -1.39 37.91 20.18
C GLN A 935 -1.12 38.50 18.79
N HIS A 936 0.10 38.36 18.24
CA HIS A 936 0.46 39.01 16.96
C HIS A 936 -0.11 38.37 15.69
N CYS A 937 -0.50 37.10 15.70
CA CYS A 937 -1.05 36.46 14.51
C CYS A 937 -2.52 36.79 14.17
N LYS A 938 -3.30 37.28 15.14
CA LYS A 938 -4.67 37.77 14.84
C LYS A 938 -4.68 39.08 14.06
N SER A 939 -3.57 39.81 14.02
CA SER A 939 -3.46 41.09 13.31
C SER A 939 -2.89 40.98 11.91
N SER A 940 -2.39 39.81 11.47
CA SER A 940 -1.68 39.63 10.17
C SER A 940 -2.48 38.86 9.12
N LEU A 941 -3.43 38.01 9.52
CA LEU A 941 -4.29 37.30 8.59
C LEU A 941 -5.59 38.05 8.39
N SER A 942 -5.96 38.31 7.15
CA SER A 942 -7.29 38.86 6.84
C SER A 942 -8.39 37.85 7.18
N ASP A 943 -9.62 38.34 7.45
CA ASP A 943 -10.77 37.43 7.65
C ASP A 943 -10.95 36.47 6.48
N ALA A 944 -10.64 36.96 5.28
CA ALA A 944 -10.70 36.17 4.05
C ALA A 944 -9.66 35.04 4.00
N ASP A 945 -8.46 35.21 4.56
CA ASP A 945 -7.44 34.17 4.64
C ASP A 945 -7.80 33.13 5.70
N LEU A 946 -8.41 33.58 6.80
CA LEU A 946 -8.94 32.68 7.85
C LEU A 946 -10.07 31.79 7.31
N GLU A 947 -10.97 32.34 6.51
CA GLU A 947 -12.03 31.55 5.85
C GLU A 947 -11.47 30.52 4.87
N GLU A 948 -10.41 30.84 4.13
CA GLU A 948 -9.77 29.87 3.23
C GLU A 948 -9.08 28.73 4.00
N GLU A 949 -8.40 29.04 5.08
CA GLU A 949 -7.81 28.03 5.98
C GLU A 949 -8.88 27.14 6.65
N GLU A 950 -10.08 27.69 6.98
CA GLU A 950 -11.24 26.90 7.42
C GLU A 950 -11.74 25.95 6.35
N ARG A 951 -11.88 26.44 5.10
CA ARG A 951 -12.25 25.61 3.96
C ARG A 951 -11.20 24.54 3.68
N LEU A 952 -9.93 24.86 3.87
CA LEU A 952 -8.85 23.86 3.73
C LEU A 952 -8.99 22.74 4.78
N LEU A 953 -9.26 23.08 6.04
CA LEU A 953 -9.53 22.07 7.07
C LEU A 953 -10.77 21.24 6.73
N PHE A 954 -11.85 21.88 6.24
CA PHE A 954 -13.05 21.20 5.79
C PHE A 954 -12.75 20.21 4.65
N VAL A 955 -11.93 20.60 3.67
CA VAL A 955 -11.47 19.68 2.61
C VAL A 955 -10.76 18.49 3.20
N GLY A 956 -9.79 18.70 4.10
CA GLY A 956 -9.05 17.60 4.74
C GLY A 956 -9.95 16.60 5.48
N ILE A 957 -10.89 17.09 6.29
CA ILE A 957 -11.83 16.26 7.04
C ILE A 957 -12.72 15.44 6.07
N THR A 958 -13.22 16.07 5.03
CA THR A 958 -14.15 15.44 4.07
C THR A 958 -13.48 14.46 3.10
N ARG A 959 -12.15 14.26 3.18
CA ARG A 959 -11.49 13.15 2.47
C ARG A 959 -11.76 11.80 3.14
N ALA A 960 -12.15 11.79 4.42
CA ALA A 960 -12.41 10.58 5.18
C ALA A 960 -13.79 9.97 4.85
N LYS A 961 -13.83 8.64 4.64
CA LYS A 961 -15.07 7.86 4.51
C LYS A 961 -15.59 7.42 5.88
N SER A 962 -14.79 6.69 6.66
CA SER A 962 -15.24 6.09 7.91
C SER A 962 -14.42 6.43 9.14
N LYS A 963 -13.11 6.71 8.99
CA LYS A 963 -12.21 6.94 10.12
C LYS A 963 -11.42 8.24 9.96
N LEU A 964 -11.47 9.07 10.99
CA LEU A 964 -10.76 10.35 11.02
C LEU A 964 -9.88 10.43 12.28
N PHE A 965 -8.60 10.71 12.09
CA PHE A 965 -7.60 10.84 13.15
C PHE A 965 -7.06 12.27 13.14
N LEU A 966 -7.40 13.03 14.15
CA LEU A 966 -6.95 14.40 14.37
C LEU A 966 -5.82 14.39 15.41
N SER A 967 -4.74 15.10 15.18
CA SER A 967 -3.68 15.18 16.18
C SER A 967 -2.94 16.52 16.19
N TYR A 968 -2.34 16.83 17.35
CA TYR A 968 -1.49 18.00 17.55
C TYR A 968 -0.41 17.70 18.59
N ALA A 969 0.72 18.42 18.50
CA ALA A 969 1.84 18.29 19.42
C ALA A 969 2.06 19.58 20.23
N GLU A 970 2.44 19.44 21.51
CA GLU A 970 2.79 20.59 22.35
C GLU A 970 4.13 21.20 21.97
N LYS A 971 5.07 20.37 21.49
CA LYS A 971 6.40 20.79 21.04
C LYS A 971 6.68 20.21 19.66
N ARG A 972 7.04 21.07 18.73
CA ARG A 972 7.36 20.70 17.35
C ARG A 972 8.65 21.34 16.87
N THR A 973 9.41 20.62 16.07
CA THR A 973 10.55 21.18 15.34
C THR A 973 10.16 21.36 13.87
N ILE A 974 10.17 22.59 13.36
CA ILE A 974 9.87 22.93 11.97
C ILE A 974 10.95 23.90 11.50
N PHE A 975 11.49 23.68 10.30
CA PHE A 975 12.57 24.49 9.73
C PHE A 975 13.76 24.66 10.68
N GLY A 976 14.13 23.60 11.42
CA GLY A 976 15.22 23.60 12.41
C GLY A 976 14.90 24.29 13.75
N LYS A 977 13.74 24.96 13.89
CA LYS A 977 13.32 25.67 15.11
C LYS A 977 12.40 24.83 15.98
N LYS A 978 12.65 24.79 17.30
CA LYS A 978 11.74 24.22 18.29
C LYS A 978 10.66 25.22 18.64
N ILE A 979 9.41 24.85 18.46
CA ILE A 979 8.22 25.67 18.71
C ILE A 979 7.37 25.00 19.78
N THR A 980 6.87 25.75 20.73
CA THR A 980 5.82 25.31 21.63
C THR A 980 4.50 25.79 21.05
N SER A 981 3.59 24.86 20.81
CA SER A 981 2.35 25.11 20.09
C SER A 981 1.14 24.83 20.98
N THR A 982 0.07 25.55 20.69
CA THR A 982 -1.27 25.30 21.26
C THR A 982 -2.15 24.68 20.19
N ILE A 983 -3.26 24.08 20.62
CA ILE A 983 -4.25 23.51 19.71
C ILE A 983 -4.78 24.55 18.73
N SER A 984 -5.03 24.18 17.49
CA SER A 984 -5.63 25.03 16.46
C SER A 984 -6.95 25.65 16.94
N PRO A 985 -7.17 26.95 16.73
CA PRO A 985 -8.43 27.60 17.07
C PRO A 985 -9.63 27.00 16.31
N PHE A 986 -9.42 26.46 15.13
CA PHE A 986 -10.48 25.82 14.33
C PHE A 986 -11.01 24.54 14.97
N LEU A 987 -10.17 23.79 15.70
CA LEU A 987 -10.65 22.62 16.43
C LEU A 987 -11.66 22.96 17.53
N LYS A 988 -11.66 24.21 18.03
CA LYS A 988 -12.67 24.68 19.00
C LYS A 988 -14.04 24.88 18.35
N LYS A 989 -14.09 25.14 17.03
CA LYS A 989 -15.34 25.29 16.27
C LYS A 989 -15.98 23.94 15.94
N LEU A 990 -15.21 22.85 15.92
CA LEU A 990 -15.70 21.52 15.55
C LEU A 990 -16.53 20.87 16.68
N ARG A 991 -17.53 20.08 16.31
CA ARG A 991 -18.32 19.26 17.24
C ARG A 991 -17.55 18.00 17.67
N LEU A 992 -16.62 18.15 18.63
CA LEU A 992 -15.73 17.08 19.09
C LEU A 992 -16.33 16.22 20.23
N ASP A 993 -17.62 16.35 20.53
CA ASP A 993 -18.28 15.63 21.63
C ASP A 993 -18.24 14.11 21.42
N ASN A 994 -18.33 13.67 20.18
CA ASN A 994 -18.29 12.28 19.78
C ASN A 994 -16.88 11.76 19.46
N ALA A 995 -15.82 12.54 19.69
CA ALA A 995 -14.45 12.13 19.42
C ALA A 995 -13.84 11.34 20.58
N ILE A 996 -13.15 10.26 20.26
CA ILE A 996 -12.37 9.45 21.22
C ILE A 996 -11.08 10.22 21.53
N LYS A 997 -11.01 10.83 22.73
CA LYS A 997 -9.85 11.62 23.17
C LYS A 997 -8.76 10.70 23.73
N ILE A 998 -7.56 10.76 23.14
CA ILE A 998 -6.42 9.94 23.53
C ILE A 998 -5.31 10.85 24.09
N LYS A 999 -4.82 10.56 25.28
CA LYS A 999 -3.65 11.22 25.89
C LYS A 999 -2.46 10.27 25.91
N ALA A 1000 -1.27 10.77 25.64
CA ALA A 1000 -0.04 9.99 25.76
C ALA A 1000 0.18 9.55 27.22
N LYS A 1001 0.35 8.25 27.46
CA LYS A 1001 0.85 7.74 28.76
C LYS A 1001 2.38 7.86 28.74
N LEU A 1002 2.95 8.83 29.41
CA LEU A 1002 4.38 8.89 29.68
C LEU A 1002 4.72 7.73 30.63
N LYS A 1003 5.39 6.69 30.12
CA LYS A 1003 6.06 5.73 30.99
C LYS A 1003 7.19 6.48 31.69
N LYS A 1004 7.07 6.70 33.01
CA LYS A 1004 8.22 7.12 33.82
C LYS A 1004 9.33 6.10 33.57
N ARG A 1005 10.47 6.53 33.03
CA ARG A 1005 11.69 5.71 33.01
C ARG A 1005 11.98 5.37 34.48
N LYS A 1006 11.90 4.08 34.87
CA LYS A 1006 12.55 3.62 36.07
C LYS A 1006 14.04 3.97 35.87
N LYS A 1007 14.60 4.82 36.77
CA LYS A 1007 16.02 4.96 36.91
C LYS A 1007 16.55 3.56 37.24
N ILE A 1008 17.28 2.97 36.33
CA ILE A 1008 18.12 1.82 36.63
C ILE A 1008 19.23 2.44 37.50
N VAL A 1009 19.15 2.24 38.77
CA VAL A 1009 20.26 2.51 39.70
C VAL A 1009 21.21 1.36 39.40
N ASP A 1010 22.31 1.67 38.80
CA ASP A 1010 23.44 0.75 38.56
C ASP A 1010 24.03 0.40 39.95
N THR A 1011 23.67 -0.76 40.49
CA THR A 1011 24.26 -1.33 41.69
C THR A 1011 25.36 -2.30 41.31
N SER A 1012 26.35 -1.83 40.54
CA SER A 1012 27.60 -2.53 40.35
C SER A 1012 28.76 -1.68 40.86
N LEU A 1013 28.87 -1.53 42.20
CA LEU A 1013 30.05 -1.13 42.92
C LEU A 1013 29.80 -1.38 44.43
N THR A 1014 29.93 -2.64 44.84
CA THR A 1014 30.56 -3.17 46.03
C THR A 1014 30.69 -4.68 45.94
#